data_572e1c0efcebdae06c3d313f159162b4
#
_entry.id   572e1c0efcebdae06c3d313f159162b4
#
_cell.length_a   1.000
_cell.length_b   1.000
_cell.length_c   1.000
_cell.angle_alpha   90.00
_cell.angle_beta   90.00
_cell.angle_gamma   90.00
#
_symmetry.space_group_name_H-M   'P 1'
#
loop_
_entity.id
_entity.type
_entity.pdbx_description
1 polymer ?
#
loop_
_entity_poly.entity_id
_entity_poly.type
_entity_poly.pdbx_seq_one_letter_code
_entity_poly.pdbx_strand_id
1 'polypeptide(L)'
;MLRPKTRWRLVEADEQLSKTLAEALGIHPVVARILVSRGIQSPEQAKRFLSVDPTQFHDPLLMEDMAPAVERIRFALEKGEKILVYGDYDADGVSSTGLMMQLLRGLAADVRYYIPNRFREGYGLNREALHHAREAGTDLVITVDTGISAAEEAEEARRLGLDLIITDHHEPPSILPEALAVINPKKPSCPYPFKGLAGVGVAFKLAHALLGRVPEEFLEVAALGTIADLVPLLDENRVIASLGLERMNRRRHPGLTALMDVAGIKGEVTAGHVGFFLGPRINATGRLDSADRAVRLLLAEDPSETRRIAEELDRMNRERQQLVEAIYAEAEAQVRENPERHRRVIVVAAEGWNIGVIGIVASRLVETYYRPAIVLGIEGETGTAKGSARSIEGFDIYRALTACADLLSHYGGHPMAAGMTLPADHLPKLQERLAELAEEWLTEEDYIPLMRVDADLDLEDVGPGLIEQLNRLEPCGYGNPTPCFRVSGAGMSRMQVVGSDRNHLKLTLIRQGHSLEAVGFRMGNLAEEIAPHSRPDFLGELTFNEWNNRRVPQLKIRDAAVNHVQVFDWRSNRIPEERLRAVADRPDAAVFASSPEGNGTGGVRLSWDMEEMPDLTSFRRLVFADLPPSLERFERVVRTASRVERLYFAYGDASLDPVFFHVPNRERFKLLYAILLRKKWVHPRRDLEGLRRRTGMSKRMIAFILKVFSELGFLEGDGERWSVVEKPAKRSLEESRTFRDQLERERVWNRLVYSSYRDLCAYLSA
;
A
#
# COMPACT_ATOMS: atom_id res chain seq x y z
N MET A 1 -19.97 5.69 3.42
CA MET A 1 -18.84 5.66 2.46
C MET A 1 -17.61 5.05 3.14
N LEU A 2 -16.63 4.61 2.39
CA LEU A 2 -15.29 4.26 2.84
C LEU A 2 -14.31 5.00 1.94
N ARG A 3 -13.50 5.86 2.53
CA ARG A 3 -12.46 6.57 1.77
C ARG A 3 -11.29 5.65 1.54
N PRO A 4 -10.70 5.64 0.33
CA PRO A 4 -9.47 4.89 0.08
C PRO A 4 -8.31 5.49 0.89
N LYS A 5 -7.30 4.68 1.19
CA LYS A 5 -6.08 5.14 1.86
C LYS A 5 -5.15 5.89 0.92
N THR A 6 -5.34 5.73 -0.40
CA THR A 6 -4.52 6.31 -1.45
C THR A 6 -5.39 7.07 -2.46
N ARG A 7 -4.80 8.05 -3.15
CA ARG A 7 -5.43 8.68 -4.32
C ARG A 7 -5.23 7.78 -5.52
N TRP A 8 -6.31 7.38 -6.19
CA TRP A 8 -6.24 6.50 -7.35
C TRP A 8 -6.22 7.31 -8.63
N ARG A 9 -5.19 7.10 -9.43
CA ARG A 9 -5.04 7.78 -10.72
C ARG A 9 -4.97 6.74 -11.83
N LEU A 10 -6.00 6.70 -12.68
CA LEU A 10 -5.98 5.89 -13.90
C LEU A 10 -4.93 6.47 -14.85
N VAL A 11 -4.01 5.62 -15.30
CA VAL A 11 -2.97 6.02 -16.24
C VAL A 11 -3.60 6.15 -17.63
N GLU A 12 -3.34 7.28 -18.28
CA GLU A 12 -3.78 7.49 -19.65
C GLU A 12 -2.99 6.60 -20.62
N ALA A 13 -3.67 6.06 -21.61
CA ALA A 13 -3.07 5.29 -22.69
C ALA A 13 -3.84 5.60 -23.98
N ASP A 14 -3.15 5.68 -25.10
CA ASP A 14 -3.76 5.80 -26.41
C ASP A 14 -4.54 4.52 -26.74
N GLU A 15 -5.87 4.62 -26.80
CA GLU A 15 -6.75 3.48 -27.03
C GLU A 15 -6.60 2.90 -28.44
N GLN A 16 -6.37 3.76 -29.46
CA GLN A 16 -6.19 3.31 -30.83
C GLN A 16 -4.86 2.54 -30.98
N LEU A 17 -3.79 3.06 -30.40
CA LEU A 17 -2.51 2.38 -30.37
C LEU A 17 -2.60 1.08 -29.57
N SER A 18 -3.29 1.08 -28.44
CA SER A 18 -3.51 -0.14 -27.62
C SER A 18 -4.22 -1.24 -28.43
N LYS A 19 -5.25 -0.88 -29.17
CA LYS A 19 -5.97 -1.80 -30.06
C LYS A 19 -5.06 -2.33 -31.17
N THR A 20 -4.30 -1.44 -31.83
CA THR A 20 -3.35 -1.82 -32.88
C THR A 20 -2.32 -2.81 -32.37
N LEU A 21 -1.74 -2.58 -31.18
CA LEU A 21 -0.78 -3.49 -30.56
C LEU A 21 -1.41 -4.84 -30.19
N ALA A 22 -2.64 -4.83 -29.64
CA ALA A 22 -3.36 -6.05 -29.29
C ALA A 22 -3.58 -6.94 -30.52
N GLU A 23 -4.06 -6.36 -31.62
CA GLU A 23 -4.31 -7.08 -32.87
C GLU A 23 -3.01 -7.57 -33.53
N ALA A 24 -1.99 -6.72 -33.63
CA ALA A 24 -0.72 -7.05 -34.29
C ALA A 24 0.06 -8.18 -33.58
N LEU A 25 -0.05 -8.27 -32.27
CA LEU A 25 0.72 -9.22 -31.44
C LEU A 25 -0.14 -10.38 -30.92
N GLY A 26 -1.46 -10.36 -31.12
CA GLY A 26 -2.36 -11.38 -30.58
C GLY A 26 -2.36 -11.39 -29.04
N ILE A 27 -2.21 -10.23 -28.40
CA ILE A 27 -2.20 -10.09 -26.93
C ILE A 27 -3.51 -9.51 -26.42
N HIS A 28 -3.78 -9.74 -25.14
CA HIS A 28 -4.96 -9.22 -24.49
C HIS A 28 -4.98 -7.67 -24.51
N PRO A 29 -6.14 -7.01 -24.76
CA PRO A 29 -6.23 -5.54 -24.83
C PRO A 29 -5.70 -4.84 -23.55
N VAL A 30 -5.94 -5.42 -22.39
CA VAL A 30 -5.40 -4.93 -21.11
C VAL A 30 -3.88 -4.90 -21.09
N VAL A 31 -3.22 -5.93 -21.62
CA VAL A 31 -1.76 -6.00 -21.70
C VAL A 31 -1.21 -4.97 -22.69
N ALA A 32 -1.87 -4.82 -23.84
CA ALA A 32 -1.51 -3.79 -24.83
C ALA A 32 -1.65 -2.37 -24.24
N ARG A 33 -2.74 -2.09 -23.50
CA ARG A 33 -2.93 -0.82 -22.80
C ARG A 33 -1.80 -0.53 -21.81
N ILE A 34 -1.38 -1.53 -21.01
CA ILE A 34 -0.26 -1.40 -20.08
C ILE A 34 1.05 -1.07 -20.82
N LEU A 35 1.33 -1.72 -21.93
CA LEU A 35 2.52 -1.43 -22.72
C LEU A 35 2.52 0.01 -23.24
N VAL A 36 1.38 0.47 -23.79
CA VAL A 36 1.21 1.85 -24.28
C VAL A 36 1.39 2.86 -23.14
N SER A 37 0.77 2.62 -21.98
CA SER A 37 0.91 3.49 -20.80
C SER A 37 2.35 3.56 -20.25
N ARG A 38 3.20 2.60 -20.62
CA ARG A 38 4.64 2.57 -20.32
C ARG A 38 5.52 3.14 -21.41
N GLY A 39 4.91 3.79 -22.43
CA GLY A 39 5.63 4.48 -23.49
C GLY A 39 6.00 3.60 -24.69
N ILE A 40 5.49 2.39 -24.79
CA ILE A 40 5.66 1.52 -25.97
C ILE A 40 4.79 2.04 -27.11
N GLN A 41 5.40 2.36 -28.25
CA GLN A 41 4.74 3.06 -29.35
C GLN A 41 4.61 2.23 -30.64
N SER A 42 5.23 1.05 -30.72
CA SER A 42 5.15 0.20 -31.90
C SER A 42 5.09 -1.29 -31.56
N PRO A 43 4.57 -2.12 -32.49
CA PRO A 43 4.57 -3.58 -32.34
C PRO A 43 5.99 -4.15 -32.16
N GLU A 44 7.01 -3.59 -32.82
CA GLU A 44 8.40 -4.01 -32.70
C GLU A 44 8.95 -3.76 -31.31
N GLN A 45 8.68 -2.57 -30.72
CA GLN A 45 9.05 -2.25 -29.35
C GLN A 45 8.32 -3.17 -28.37
N ALA A 46 7.02 -3.40 -28.56
CA ALA A 46 6.23 -4.30 -27.71
C ALA A 46 6.75 -5.75 -27.77
N LYS A 47 7.08 -6.24 -28.96
CA LYS A 47 7.69 -7.57 -29.13
C LYS A 47 9.03 -7.66 -28.41
N ARG A 48 9.89 -6.65 -28.59
CA ARG A 48 11.19 -6.56 -27.90
C ARG A 48 11.03 -6.54 -26.38
N PHE A 49 10.04 -5.83 -25.85
CA PHE A 49 9.75 -5.78 -24.42
C PHE A 49 9.26 -7.13 -23.87
N LEU A 50 8.38 -7.82 -24.59
CA LEU A 50 7.74 -9.08 -24.19
C LEU A 50 8.61 -10.33 -24.42
N SER A 51 9.67 -10.24 -25.23
CA SER A 51 10.53 -11.36 -25.59
C SER A 51 11.98 -10.90 -25.51
N VAL A 52 12.62 -11.21 -24.41
CA VAL A 52 13.99 -10.76 -24.09
C VAL A 52 15.01 -11.78 -24.61
N ASP A 53 16.04 -11.29 -25.32
CA ASP A 53 17.17 -12.09 -25.75
C ASP A 53 18.48 -11.28 -25.79
N PRO A 54 19.68 -11.96 -25.85
CA PRO A 54 20.99 -11.29 -25.82
C PRO A 54 21.27 -10.32 -26.97
N THR A 55 20.54 -10.43 -28.10
CA THR A 55 20.76 -9.54 -29.28
C THR A 55 20.23 -8.12 -29.01
N GLN A 56 19.54 -7.92 -27.91
CA GLN A 56 19.00 -6.63 -27.51
C GLN A 56 20.04 -5.73 -26.81
N PHE A 57 21.19 -6.25 -26.44
CA PHE A 57 22.28 -5.43 -25.91
C PHE A 57 22.82 -4.49 -27.00
N HIS A 58 23.00 -3.23 -26.65
CA HIS A 58 23.62 -2.23 -27.49
C HIS A 58 25.13 -2.53 -27.63
N ASP A 59 25.74 -2.02 -28.70
CA ASP A 59 27.20 -2.11 -28.87
C ASP A 59 27.90 -1.35 -27.73
N PRO A 60 28.73 -2.00 -26.89
CA PRO A 60 29.42 -1.35 -25.79
C PRO A 60 30.39 -0.25 -26.26
N LEU A 61 30.91 -0.30 -27.47
CA LEU A 61 31.82 0.71 -28.02
C LEU A 61 31.13 2.05 -28.33
N LEU A 62 29.80 2.11 -28.30
CA LEU A 62 29.05 3.36 -28.35
C LEU A 62 29.19 4.19 -27.06
N MET A 63 29.67 3.57 -25.97
CA MET A 63 29.88 4.28 -24.71
C MET A 63 31.19 5.05 -24.80
N GLU A 64 31.12 6.34 -24.52
CA GLU A 64 32.30 7.23 -24.55
C GLU A 64 33.41 6.71 -23.65
N ASP A 65 34.65 6.78 -24.10
CA ASP A 65 35.86 6.27 -23.46
C ASP A 65 35.94 4.75 -23.28
N MET A 66 35.00 3.98 -23.82
CA MET A 66 35.06 2.50 -23.76
C MET A 66 36.28 1.96 -24.54
N ALA A 67 36.55 2.46 -25.75
CA ALA A 67 37.65 1.97 -26.56
C ALA A 67 39.02 2.21 -25.89
N PRO A 68 39.39 3.43 -25.44
CA PRO A 68 40.64 3.65 -24.75
C PRO A 68 40.77 2.85 -23.45
N ALA A 69 39.69 2.66 -22.71
CA ALA A 69 39.70 1.80 -21.53
C ALA A 69 40.04 0.34 -21.85
N VAL A 70 39.40 -0.22 -22.89
CA VAL A 70 39.69 -1.58 -23.36
C VAL A 70 41.14 -1.73 -23.83
N GLU A 71 41.67 -0.77 -24.59
CA GLU A 71 43.07 -0.76 -25.03
C GLU A 71 44.03 -0.74 -23.85
N ARG A 72 43.76 0.12 -22.84
CA ARG A 72 44.60 0.23 -21.64
C ARG A 72 44.59 -1.04 -20.79
N ILE A 73 43.44 -1.67 -20.64
CA ILE A 73 43.32 -2.92 -19.89
C ILE A 73 44.05 -4.05 -20.64
N ARG A 74 43.90 -4.15 -21.94
CA ARG A 74 44.65 -5.14 -22.78
C ARG A 74 46.15 -4.93 -22.67
N PHE A 75 46.61 -3.68 -22.69
CA PHE A 75 48.03 -3.37 -22.47
C PHE A 75 48.50 -3.85 -21.08
N ALA A 76 47.72 -3.61 -20.01
CA ALA A 76 48.05 -4.09 -18.66
C ALA A 76 48.16 -5.62 -18.62
N LEU A 77 47.24 -6.33 -19.26
CA LEU A 77 47.26 -7.79 -19.34
C LEU A 77 48.51 -8.30 -20.10
N GLU A 78 48.86 -7.69 -21.24
CA GLU A 78 50.06 -8.06 -22.02
C GLU A 78 51.36 -7.81 -21.28
N LYS A 79 51.42 -6.76 -20.47
CA LYS A 79 52.61 -6.39 -19.69
C LYS A 79 52.68 -7.05 -18.33
N GLY A 80 51.64 -7.73 -17.89
CA GLY A 80 51.55 -8.30 -16.53
C GLY A 80 51.52 -7.23 -15.44
N GLU A 81 50.93 -6.07 -15.75
CA GLU A 81 50.76 -4.98 -14.79
C GLU A 81 49.77 -5.35 -13.69
N LYS A 82 49.94 -4.74 -12.50
CA LYS A 82 49.03 -4.97 -11.38
C LYS A 82 47.82 -4.06 -11.47
N ILE A 83 46.66 -4.68 -11.44
CA ILE A 83 45.36 -4.01 -11.54
C ILE A 83 44.66 -3.98 -10.16
N LEU A 84 44.15 -2.82 -9.78
CA LEU A 84 43.26 -2.67 -8.63
C LEU A 84 41.83 -2.36 -9.08
N VAL A 85 40.88 -3.20 -8.74
CA VAL A 85 39.44 -2.89 -8.87
C VAL A 85 39.00 -2.19 -7.60
N TYR A 86 38.55 -0.95 -7.70
CA TYR A 86 38.06 -0.15 -6.61
C TYR A 86 36.54 -0.05 -6.68
N GLY A 87 35.81 -0.69 -5.76
CA GLY A 87 34.36 -0.75 -5.77
C GLY A 87 33.68 0.09 -4.69
N ASP A 88 32.36 0.00 -4.64
CA ASP A 88 31.54 0.52 -3.54
C ASP A 88 31.01 -0.60 -2.63
N TYR A 89 30.49 -0.23 -1.47
CA TYR A 89 30.10 -1.12 -0.38
C TYR A 89 28.65 -1.62 -0.45
N ASP A 90 27.83 -1.17 -1.36
CA ASP A 90 26.44 -1.64 -1.54
C ASP A 90 26.35 -2.84 -2.52
N ALA A 91 25.13 -3.32 -2.77
CA ALA A 91 24.93 -4.50 -3.60
C ALA A 91 25.34 -4.29 -5.05
N ASP A 92 25.23 -3.07 -5.58
CA ASP A 92 25.68 -2.76 -6.95
C ASP A 92 27.21 -2.72 -7.02
N GLY A 93 27.88 -1.99 -6.14
CA GLY A 93 29.33 -1.93 -6.04
C GLY A 93 29.98 -3.29 -5.77
N VAL A 94 29.39 -4.08 -4.86
CA VAL A 94 29.83 -5.46 -4.58
C VAL A 94 29.67 -6.35 -5.81
N SER A 95 28.55 -6.26 -6.54
CA SER A 95 28.31 -7.02 -7.75
C SER A 95 29.25 -6.60 -8.89
N SER A 96 29.46 -5.29 -9.05
CA SER A 96 30.39 -4.71 -10.00
C SER A 96 31.83 -5.19 -9.75
N THR A 97 32.26 -5.14 -8.48
CA THR A 97 33.59 -5.63 -8.06
C THR A 97 33.72 -7.14 -8.31
N GLY A 98 32.71 -7.92 -7.90
CA GLY A 98 32.70 -9.38 -8.10
C GLY A 98 32.79 -9.74 -9.58
N LEU A 99 32.01 -9.08 -10.45
CA LEU A 99 32.04 -9.28 -11.89
C LEU A 99 33.42 -8.97 -12.48
N MET A 100 33.97 -7.78 -12.19
CA MET A 100 35.27 -7.38 -12.73
C MET A 100 36.41 -8.28 -12.24
N MET A 101 36.36 -8.69 -10.97
CA MET A 101 37.35 -9.65 -10.44
C MET A 101 37.27 -11.01 -11.14
N GLN A 102 36.08 -11.54 -11.38
CA GLN A 102 35.91 -12.79 -12.12
C GLN A 102 36.42 -12.67 -13.57
N LEU A 103 36.08 -11.57 -14.24
CA LEU A 103 36.55 -11.28 -15.60
C LEU A 103 38.07 -11.22 -15.68
N LEU A 104 38.70 -10.36 -14.86
CA LEU A 104 40.14 -10.12 -14.95
C LEU A 104 40.95 -11.34 -14.51
N ARG A 105 40.50 -12.09 -13.48
CA ARG A 105 41.08 -13.39 -13.11
C ARG A 105 40.97 -14.41 -14.27
N GLY A 106 39.81 -14.46 -14.94
CA GLY A 106 39.61 -15.32 -16.11
C GLY A 106 40.52 -14.96 -17.28
N LEU A 107 40.99 -13.70 -17.37
CA LEU A 107 42.00 -13.22 -18.32
C LEU A 107 43.43 -13.30 -17.78
N ALA A 108 43.66 -14.02 -16.67
CA ALA A 108 44.95 -14.22 -16.01
C ALA A 108 45.66 -12.93 -15.56
N ALA A 109 44.92 -11.86 -15.21
CA ALA A 109 45.45 -10.61 -14.64
C ALA A 109 46.00 -10.80 -13.22
N ASP A 110 47.06 -10.06 -12.87
CA ASP A 110 47.43 -9.81 -11.45
C ASP A 110 46.49 -8.75 -10.92
N VAL A 111 45.37 -9.17 -10.33
CA VAL A 111 44.29 -8.30 -9.94
C VAL A 111 43.90 -8.46 -8.46
N ARG A 112 43.73 -7.31 -7.83
CA ARG A 112 43.20 -7.20 -6.45
C ARG A 112 41.98 -6.29 -6.46
N TYR A 113 41.23 -6.29 -5.36
CA TYR A 113 40.12 -5.33 -5.18
C TYR A 113 40.26 -4.58 -3.85
N TYR A 114 39.60 -3.44 -3.80
CA TYR A 114 39.45 -2.63 -2.60
C TYR A 114 38.01 -2.12 -2.53
N ILE A 115 37.44 -2.15 -1.32
CA ILE A 115 36.15 -1.53 -1.02
C ILE A 115 36.31 -0.64 0.20
N PRO A 116 35.94 0.67 0.10
CA PRO A 116 36.07 1.60 1.20
C PRO A 116 35.13 1.25 2.36
N ASN A 117 35.57 1.53 3.57
CA ASN A 117 34.73 1.37 4.74
C ASN A 117 33.85 2.62 4.94
N ARG A 118 32.54 2.43 4.87
CA ARG A 118 31.54 3.49 4.99
C ARG A 118 31.71 4.41 6.20
N PHE A 119 32.16 3.86 7.34
CA PHE A 119 32.24 4.59 8.60
C PHE A 119 33.56 5.34 8.80
N ARG A 120 34.63 4.83 8.20
CA ARG A 120 35.98 5.38 8.35
C ARG A 120 36.39 6.27 7.18
N GLU A 121 36.02 5.86 5.98
CA GLU A 121 36.49 6.46 4.73
C GLU A 121 35.37 7.21 3.98
N GLY A 122 34.12 6.88 4.25
CA GLY A 122 32.97 7.47 3.58
C GLY A 122 32.62 6.80 2.25
N TYR A 123 32.07 7.57 1.33
CA TYR A 123 31.68 7.13 0.00
C TYR A 123 32.67 7.68 -1.04
N GLY A 124 32.99 6.84 -2.03
CA GLY A 124 33.75 7.26 -3.19
C GLY A 124 35.24 6.90 -3.12
N LEU A 125 35.98 7.30 -4.16
CA LEU A 125 37.40 7.13 -4.26
C LEU A 125 38.08 8.02 -3.21
N ASN A 126 39.11 7.51 -2.51
CA ASN A 126 39.81 8.28 -1.51
C ASN A 126 41.34 8.26 -1.75
N ARG A 127 42.01 9.34 -1.33
CA ARG A 127 43.47 9.57 -1.56
C ARG A 127 44.32 8.53 -0.84
N GLU A 128 43.97 8.16 0.39
CA GLU A 128 44.75 7.19 1.19
C GLU A 128 44.76 5.81 0.52
N ALA A 129 43.64 5.37 -0.02
CA ALA A 129 43.57 4.12 -0.78
C ALA A 129 44.44 4.17 -2.07
N LEU A 130 44.51 5.32 -2.75
CA LEU A 130 45.39 5.49 -3.92
C LEU A 130 46.87 5.41 -3.53
N HIS A 131 47.27 6.03 -2.41
CA HIS A 131 48.65 5.90 -1.91
C HIS A 131 48.97 4.44 -1.57
N HIS A 132 48.11 3.74 -0.87
CA HIS A 132 48.30 2.32 -0.59
C HIS A 132 48.35 1.46 -1.86
N ALA A 133 47.56 1.78 -2.86
CA ALA A 133 47.61 1.10 -4.16
C ALA A 133 48.99 1.27 -4.82
N ARG A 134 49.52 2.49 -4.81
CA ARG A 134 50.83 2.79 -5.37
C ARG A 134 51.96 2.09 -4.62
N GLU A 135 51.94 2.11 -3.29
CA GLU A 135 52.89 1.39 -2.44
C GLU A 135 52.86 -0.11 -2.68
N ALA A 136 51.69 -0.70 -2.96
CA ALA A 136 51.52 -2.10 -3.34
C ALA A 136 52.01 -2.43 -4.76
N GLY A 137 52.47 -1.41 -5.51
CA GLY A 137 52.95 -1.52 -6.91
C GLY A 137 51.86 -1.67 -7.92
N THR A 138 50.67 -1.12 -7.69
CA THR A 138 49.59 -1.04 -8.67
C THR A 138 49.97 -0.10 -9.82
N ASP A 139 49.63 -0.47 -11.04
CA ASP A 139 49.86 0.33 -12.26
C ASP A 139 48.56 0.91 -12.79
N LEU A 140 47.46 0.19 -12.67
CA LEU A 140 46.13 0.56 -13.17
C LEU A 140 45.08 0.40 -12.08
N VAL A 141 44.29 1.45 -11.86
CA VAL A 141 43.10 1.46 -11.00
C VAL A 141 41.85 1.51 -11.87
N ILE A 142 40.90 0.60 -11.65
CA ILE A 142 39.60 0.59 -12.33
C ILE A 142 38.53 0.76 -11.24
N THR A 143 37.86 1.92 -11.23
CA THR A 143 36.70 2.10 -10.32
C THR A 143 35.48 1.45 -10.91
N VAL A 144 34.61 0.91 -10.08
CA VAL A 144 33.32 0.36 -10.47
C VAL A 144 32.24 0.87 -9.52
N ASP A 145 31.18 1.40 -10.09
CA ASP A 145 30.03 1.97 -9.38
C ASP A 145 30.40 3.19 -8.51
N THR A 146 31.47 3.85 -8.87
CA THR A 146 31.96 5.05 -8.15
C THR A 146 32.97 5.81 -8.97
N GLY A 147 33.22 7.07 -8.58
CA GLY A 147 34.36 7.86 -9.08
C GLY A 147 34.00 9.03 -10.00
N ILE A 148 32.76 9.16 -10.51
CA ILE A 148 32.39 10.24 -11.44
C ILE A 148 32.56 11.65 -10.84
N SER A 149 32.48 11.78 -9.52
CA SER A 149 32.68 13.03 -8.79
C SER A 149 34.07 13.20 -8.17
N ALA A 150 34.99 12.26 -8.41
CA ALA A 150 36.31 12.19 -7.77
C ALA A 150 37.39 12.98 -8.56
N ALA A 151 37.16 14.29 -8.83
CA ALA A 151 38.07 15.12 -9.61
C ALA A 151 39.42 15.32 -8.90
N GLU A 152 39.41 15.53 -7.60
CA GLU A 152 40.64 15.71 -6.81
C GLU A 152 41.44 14.42 -6.66
N GLU A 153 40.75 13.31 -6.50
CA GLU A 153 41.35 11.97 -6.39
C GLU A 153 41.94 11.50 -7.74
N ALA A 154 41.32 11.87 -8.86
CA ALA A 154 41.87 11.63 -10.19
C ALA A 154 43.19 12.41 -10.42
N GLU A 155 43.26 13.68 -9.99
CA GLU A 155 44.50 14.45 -10.01
C GLU A 155 45.56 13.83 -9.12
N GLU A 156 45.19 13.28 -7.93
CA GLU A 156 46.13 12.61 -7.06
C GLU A 156 46.63 11.27 -7.67
N ALA A 157 45.77 10.48 -8.29
CA ALA A 157 46.15 9.26 -9.03
C ALA A 157 47.21 9.59 -10.10
N ARG A 158 47.00 10.68 -10.85
CA ARG A 158 47.95 11.16 -11.86
C ARG A 158 49.31 11.55 -11.25
N ARG A 159 49.31 12.25 -10.11
CA ARG A 159 50.54 12.58 -9.38
C ARG A 159 51.32 11.38 -8.89
N LEU A 160 50.60 10.33 -8.49
CA LEU A 160 51.18 9.06 -8.07
C LEU A 160 51.66 8.18 -9.24
N GLY A 161 51.36 8.57 -10.48
CA GLY A 161 51.68 7.79 -11.67
C GLY A 161 50.85 6.53 -11.75
N LEU A 162 49.60 6.59 -11.30
CA LEU A 162 48.57 5.55 -11.43
C LEU A 162 47.69 5.87 -12.64
N ASP A 163 47.53 4.98 -13.57
CA ASP A 163 46.51 5.10 -14.58
C ASP A 163 45.13 4.81 -13.95
N LEU A 164 44.15 5.64 -14.24
CA LEU A 164 42.81 5.55 -13.69
C LEU A 164 41.77 5.40 -14.78
N ILE A 165 40.95 4.35 -14.70
CA ILE A 165 39.73 4.14 -15.47
C ILE A 165 38.55 4.23 -14.51
N ILE A 166 37.64 5.14 -14.77
CA ILE A 166 36.41 5.32 -13.98
C ILE A 166 35.25 4.65 -14.71
N THR A 167 34.54 3.71 -14.05
CA THR A 167 33.25 3.22 -14.52
C THR A 167 32.18 3.51 -13.48
N ASP A 168 31.20 4.30 -13.85
CA ASP A 168 30.17 4.81 -12.95
C ASP A 168 28.84 5.03 -13.68
N HIS A 169 27.75 5.14 -12.94
CA HIS A 169 26.41 5.41 -13.46
C HIS A 169 25.72 6.58 -12.73
N HIS A 170 26.34 7.14 -11.70
CA HIS A 170 25.83 8.27 -10.97
C HIS A 170 25.75 9.54 -11.82
N GLU A 171 24.98 10.54 -11.39
CA GLU A 171 24.84 11.81 -12.12
C GLU A 171 26.20 12.54 -12.21
N PRO A 172 26.65 12.88 -13.41
CA PRO A 172 27.91 13.57 -13.60
C PRO A 172 27.87 15.00 -13.02
N PRO A 173 28.89 15.41 -12.25
CA PRO A 173 29.05 16.79 -11.83
C PRO A 173 29.40 17.71 -13.00
N SER A 174 29.41 19.04 -12.75
CA SER A 174 29.83 20.05 -13.75
C SER A 174 31.31 19.94 -14.16
N ILE A 175 32.14 19.41 -13.26
CA ILE A 175 33.58 19.19 -13.51
C ILE A 175 33.81 17.69 -13.39
N LEU A 176 34.16 17.05 -14.52
CA LEU A 176 34.50 15.67 -14.58
C LEU A 176 35.93 15.39 -14.12
N PRO A 177 36.22 14.20 -13.54
CA PRO A 177 37.59 13.81 -13.20
C PRO A 177 38.43 13.63 -14.44
N GLU A 178 39.69 14.12 -14.37
CA GLU A 178 40.71 13.94 -15.42
C GLU A 178 41.37 12.56 -15.26
N ALA A 179 40.71 11.51 -15.75
CA ALA A 179 41.22 10.14 -15.77
C ALA A 179 41.56 9.71 -17.20
N LEU A 180 42.27 8.58 -17.37
CA LEU A 180 42.58 8.01 -18.68
C LEU A 180 41.31 7.71 -19.46
N ALA A 181 40.29 7.21 -18.78
CA ALA A 181 38.96 6.96 -19.35
C ALA A 181 37.89 7.17 -18.27
N VAL A 182 36.77 7.80 -18.65
CA VAL A 182 35.60 8.01 -17.78
C VAL A 182 34.36 7.45 -18.46
N ILE A 183 34.03 6.21 -18.13
CA ILE A 183 32.92 5.48 -18.71
C ILE A 183 31.67 5.70 -17.85
N ASN A 184 30.78 6.57 -18.34
CA ASN A 184 29.49 6.82 -17.70
C ASN A 184 28.46 7.15 -18.79
N PRO A 185 27.36 6.36 -18.94
CA PRO A 185 26.36 6.59 -19.97
C PRO A 185 25.63 7.94 -19.83
N LYS A 186 25.61 8.53 -18.63
CA LYS A 186 24.92 9.79 -18.36
C LYS A 186 25.74 11.04 -18.68
N LYS A 187 27.02 10.90 -19.05
CA LYS A 187 27.79 12.08 -19.53
C LYS A 187 27.02 12.76 -20.66
N PRO A 188 26.91 14.10 -20.67
CA PRO A 188 26.19 14.84 -21.72
C PRO A 188 26.71 14.54 -23.14
N SER A 189 28.01 14.29 -23.28
CA SER A 189 28.70 13.97 -24.53
C SER A 189 28.57 12.52 -24.98
N CYS A 190 28.17 11.62 -24.08
CA CYS A 190 28.14 10.17 -24.37
C CYS A 190 26.99 9.81 -25.32
N PRO A 191 27.24 9.21 -26.50
CA PRO A 191 26.21 8.85 -27.47
C PRO A 191 25.47 7.54 -27.12
N TYR A 192 25.80 6.90 -26.00
CA TYR A 192 25.19 5.62 -25.61
C TYR A 192 23.67 5.75 -25.47
N PRO A 193 22.87 4.87 -26.12
CA PRO A 193 21.42 5.08 -26.24
C PRO A 193 20.67 4.94 -24.91
N PHE A 194 21.14 4.08 -23.99
CA PHE A 194 20.48 3.84 -22.70
C PHE A 194 21.27 4.45 -21.53
N LYS A 195 20.69 5.45 -20.88
CA LYS A 195 21.32 6.20 -19.77
C LYS A 195 21.09 5.59 -18.39
N GLY A 196 20.18 4.63 -18.29
CA GLY A 196 19.69 4.10 -17.00
C GLY A 196 20.40 2.84 -16.50
N LEU A 197 21.59 2.49 -17.01
CA LEU A 197 22.35 1.35 -16.49
C LEU A 197 22.69 1.54 -15.02
N ALA A 198 22.72 0.44 -14.25
CA ALA A 198 23.35 0.36 -12.94
C ALA A 198 24.87 0.34 -13.06
N GLY A 199 25.62 0.53 -11.98
CA GLY A 199 27.08 0.43 -11.98
C GLY A 199 27.57 -0.93 -12.47
N VAL A 200 26.95 -2.03 -12.02
CA VAL A 200 27.25 -3.37 -12.53
C VAL A 200 26.88 -3.54 -13.99
N GLY A 201 25.87 -2.82 -14.47
CA GLY A 201 25.53 -2.77 -15.90
C GLY A 201 26.66 -2.14 -16.71
N VAL A 202 27.27 -1.05 -16.23
CA VAL A 202 28.44 -0.44 -16.88
C VAL A 202 29.65 -1.38 -16.84
N ALA A 203 29.92 -2.02 -15.72
CA ALA A 203 30.96 -3.05 -15.60
C ALA A 203 30.71 -4.23 -16.55
N PHE A 204 29.46 -4.68 -16.70
CA PHE A 204 29.05 -5.70 -17.66
C PHE A 204 29.32 -5.27 -19.12
N LYS A 205 29.09 -4.00 -19.44
CA LYS A 205 29.39 -3.45 -20.79
C LYS A 205 30.90 -3.38 -21.04
N LEU A 206 31.72 -3.07 -20.02
CA LEU A 206 33.17 -3.13 -20.13
C LEU A 206 33.64 -4.60 -20.38
N ALA A 207 33.06 -5.56 -19.68
CA ALA A 207 33.31 -6.97 -19.91
C ALA A 207 32.90 -7.39 -21.34
N HIS A 208 31.76 -6.90 -21.82
CA HIS A 208 31.27 -7.14 -23.18
C HIS A 208 32.29 -6.63 -24.26
N ALA A 209 32.81 -5.41 -24.06
CA ALA A 209 33.80 -4.81 -24.95
C ALA A 209 35.15 -5.54 -24.91
N LEU A 210 35.61 -5.94 -23.74
CA LEU A 210 36.88 -6.67 -23.59
C LEU A 210 36.85 -8.06 -24.23
N LEU A 211 35.73 -8.79 -24.05
CA LEU A 211 35.59 -10.16 -24.61
C LEU A 211 35.13 -10.16 -26.06
N GLY A 212 34.62 -9.05 -26.60
CA GLY A 212 34.06 -8.96 -27.95
C GLY A 212 32.79 -9.79 -28.16
N ARG A 213 32.14 -10.21 -27.09
CA ARG A 213 30.87 -10.95 -27.05
C ARG A 213 30.09 -10.63 -25.79
N VAL A 214 28.79 -10.89 -25.80
CA VAL A 214 27.96 -10.78 -24.60
C VAL A 214 28.48 -11.76 -23.53
N PRO A 215 28.86 -11.28 -22.33
CA PRO A 215 29.44 -12.14 -21.29
C PRO A 215 28.32 -12.76 -20.43
N GLU A 216 27.57 -13.69 -21.01
CA GLU A 216 26.41 -14.32 -20.36
C GLU A 216 26.73 -14.95 -19.02
N GLU A 217 27.97 -15.42 -18.81
CA GLU A 217 28.47 -16.02 -17.57
C GLU A 217 28.34 -15.08 -16.37
N PHE A 218 28.31 -13.77 -16.58
CA PHE A 218 28.21 -12.77 -15.51
C PHE A 218 26.79 -12.23 -15.28
N LEU A 219 25.79 -12.67 -16.06
CA LEU A 219 24.41 -12.15 -15.97
C LEU A 219 23.77 -12.35 -14.59
N GLU A 220 24.09 -13.43 -13.87
CA GLU A 220 23.55 -13.67 -12.53
C GLU A 220 24.01 -12.58 -11.54
N VAL A 221 25.29 -12.24 -11.58
CA VAL A 221 25.88 -11.19 -10.72
C VAL A 221 25.41 -9.80 -11.18
N ALA A 222 25.36 -9.58 -12.50
CA ALA A 222 24.86 -8.32 -13.06
C ALA A 222 23.39 -8.06 -12.68
N ALA A 223 22.53 -9.10 -12.70
CA ALA A 223 21.14 -8.96 -12.29
C ALA A 223 20.98 -8.68 -10.78
N LEU A 224 21.87 -9.25 -9.94
CA LEU A 224 21.85 -8.96 -8.49
C LEU A 224 22.02 -7.46 -8.24
N GLY A 225 23.08 -6.82 -8.78
CA GLY A 225 23.34 -5.40 -8.60
C GLY A 225 22.26 -4.55 -9.26
N THR A 226 21.92 -4.81 -10.52
CA THR A 226 20.93 -4.04 -11.28
C THR A 226 19.57 -3.97 -10.57
N ILE A 227 19.07 -5.09 -10.03
CA ILE A 227 17.80 -5.12 -9.33
C ILE A 227 17.91 -4.46 -7.94
N ALA A 228 19.03 -4.66 -7.24
CA ALA A 228 19.22 -4.15 -5.89
C ALA A 228 19.45 -2.63 -5.83
N ASP A 229 20.03 -2.04 -6.87
CA ASP A 229 20.25 -0.60 -6.98
C ASP A 229 18.99 0.22 -7.33
N LEU A 230 17.87 -0.46 -7.62
CA LEU A 230 16.59 0.17 -7.96
C LEU A 230 16.64 1.08 -9.22
N VAL A 231 17.46 0.75 -10.20
CA VAL A 231 17.45 1.39 -11.53
C VAL A 231 16.23 0.94 -12.35
N PRO A 232 15.80 1.73 -13.36
CA PRO A 232 14.65 1.35 -14.19
C PRO A 232 14.85 0.00 -14.89
N LEU A 233 13.95 -0.97 -14.64
CA LEU A 233 13.97 -2.28 -15.32
C LEU A 233 13.39 -2.17 -16.73
N LEU A 234 14.04 -1.34 -17.53
CA LEU A 234 13.75 -1.05 -18.93
C LEU A 234 15.01 -1.29 -19.77
N ASP A 235 14.84 -1.39 -21.09
CA ASP A 235 15.93 -1.58 -22.06
C ASP A 235 16.94 -2.64 -21.58
N GLU A 236 18.26 -2.36 -21.53
CA GLU A 236 19.30 -3.32 -21.16
C GLU A 236 19.20 -3.80 -19.70
N ASN A 237 18.74 -2.97 -18.77
CA ASN A 237 18.52 -3.41 -17.38
C ASN A 237 17.45 -4.51 -17.31
N ARG A 238 16.42 -4.42 -18.16
CA ARG A 238 15.42 -5.49 -18.30
C ARG A 238 16.03 -6.75 -18.87
N VAL A 239 16.92 -6.62 -19.86
CA VAL A 239 17.63 -7.77 -20.46
C VAL A 239 18.52 -8.45 -19.42
N ILE A 240 19.35 -7.67 -18.71
CA ILE A 240 20.22 -8.17 -17.62
C ILE A 240 19.38 -8.86 -16.54
N ALA A 241 18.32 -8.21 -16.06
CA ALA A 241 17.47 -8.75 -15.00
C ALA A 241 16.75 -10.03 -15.45
N SER A 242 16.14 -10.06 -16.65
CA SER A 242 15.43 -11.24 -17.15
C SER A 242 16.36 -12.44 -17.33
N LEU A 243 17.43 -12.27 -18.08
CA LEU A 243 18.36 -13.36 -18.38
C LEU A 243 19.14 -13.78 -17.13
N GLY A 244 19.48 -12.83 -16.27
CA GLY A 244 20.16 -13.12 -15.01
C GLY A 244 19.30 -13.91 -14.03
N LEU A 245 18.01 -13.56 -13.87
CA LEU A 245 17.06 -14.32 -13.06
C LEU A 245 16.85 -15.75 -13.62
N GLU A 246 16.73 -15.90 -14.95
CA GLU A 246 16.66 -17.23 -15.57
C GLU A 246 17.89 -18.09 -15.22
N ARG A 247 19.09 -17.49 -15.24
CA ARG A 247 20.33 -18.19 -14.87
C ARG A 247 20.39 -18.47 -13.37
N MET A 248 20.02 -17.53 -12.49
CA MET A 248 19.93 -17.75 -11.04
C MET A 248 19.05 -18.97 -10.73
N ASN A 249 17.95 -19.14 -11.46
CA ASN A 249 17.06 -20.29 -11.33
C ASN A 249 17.72 -21.64 -11.68
N ARG A 250 18.82 -21.62 -12.44
CA ARG A 250 19.63 -22.82 -12.68
C ARG A 250 20.59 -23.16 -11.52
N ARG A 251 20.74 -22.27 -10.54
CA ARG A 251 21.55 -22.44 -9.32
C ARG A 251 22.99 -22.91 -9.59
N ARG A 252 23.66 -22.28 -10.55
CA ARG A 252 25.03 -22.67 -10.93
C ARG A 252 26.10 -21.85 -10.23
N HIS A 253 25.81 -20.60 -9.84
CA HIS A 253 26.76 -19.74 -9.13
C HIS A 253 26.80 -20.14 -7.64
N PRO A 254 27.94 -20.66 -7.11
CA PRO A 254 27.99 -21.22 -5.75
C PRO A 254 27.58 -20.21 -4.66
N GLY A 255 28.13 -18.99 -4.71
CA GLY A 255 27.85 -17.94 -3.73
C GLY A 255 26.37 -17.49 -3.75
N LEU A 256 25.77 -17.27 -4.93
CA LEU A 256 24.36 -16.90 -5.03
C LEU A 256 23.44 -18.03 -4.60
N THR A 257 23.78 -19.28 -4.94
CA THR A 257 23.03 -20.46 -4.49
C THR A 257 23.02 -20.57 -2.97
N ALA A 258 24.19 -20.42 -2.31
CA ALA A 258 24.26 -20.42 -0.87
C ALA A 258 23.46 -19.28 -0.22
N LEU A 259 23.50 -18.08 -0.85
CA LEU A 259 22.72 -16.92 -0.37
C LEU A 259 21.20 -17.15 -0.51
N MET A 260 20.73 -17.74 -1.61
CA MET A 260 19.34 -18.13 -1.81
C MET A 260 18.88 -19.16 -0.78
N ASP A 261 19.72 -20.15 -0.46
CA ASP A 261 19.41 -21.19 0.50
C ASP A 261 19.23 -20.63 1.93
N VAL A 262 20.15 -19.78 2.40
CA VAL A 262 20.03 -19.14 3.72
C VAL A 262 18.89 -18.13 3.77
N ALA A 263 18.51 -17.55 2.62
CA ALA A 263 17.32 -16.70 2.49
C ALA A 263 16.00 -17.49 2.47
N GLY A 264 16.06 -18.83 2.43
CA GLY A 264 14.88 -19.69 2.42
C GLY A 264 14.13 -19.73 1.09
N ILE A 265 14.75 -19.34 -0.01
CA ILE A 265 14.14 -19.33 -1.35
C ILE A 265 14.19 -20.75 -1.94
N LYS A 266 13.04 -21.44 -1.91
CA LYS A 266 12.90 -22.83 -2.36
C LYS A 266 12.38 -22.95 -3.80
N GLY A 267 11.65 -21.96 -4.27
CA GLY A 267 11.06 -21.92 -5.60
C GLY A 267 11.84 -21.07 -6.57
N GLU A 268 11.13 -20.58 -7.58
CA GLU A 268 11.67 -19.68 -8.60
C GLU A 268 12.08 -18.33 -7.99
N VAL A 269 13.28 -17.88 -8.36
CA VAL A 269 13.81 -16.57 -7.96
C VAL A 269 13.22 -15.48 -8.84
N THR A 270 12.67 -14.46 -8.23
CA THR A 270 12.07 -13.29 -8.90
C THR A 270 12.85 -12.02 -8.56
N ALA A 271 12.59 -10.93 -9.28
CA ALA A 271 13.14 -9.61 -8.92
C ALA A 271 12.79 -9.20 -7.47
N GLY A 272 11.60 -9.54 -6.99
CA GLY A 272 11.22 -9.34 -5.59
C GLY A 272 12.12 -10.11 -4.61
N HIS A 273 12.51 -11.34 -4.92
CA HIS A 273 13.45 -12.09 -4.09
C HIS A 273 14.83 -11.42 -4.06
N VAL A 274 15.31 -10.91 -5.19
CA VAL A 274 16.57 -10.16 -5.22
C VAL A 274 16.47 -8.88 -4.39
N GLY A 275 15.46 -8.04 -4.63
CA GLY A 275 15.33 -6.73 -3.97
C GLY A 275 15.06 -6.81 -2.47
N PHE A 276 14.27 -7.80 -2.00
CA PHE A 276 13.83 -7.88 -0.60
C PHE A 276 14.57 -8.94 0.24
N PHE A 277 15.27 -9.90 -0.39
CA PHE A 277 15.93 -10.97 0.35
C PHE A 277 17.43 -11.03 0.08
N LEU A 278 17.88 -11.03 -1.18
CA LEU A 278 19.32 -11.17 -1.49
C LEU A 278 20.07 -9.85 -1.31
N GLY A 279 19.61 -8.77 -1.97
CA GLY A 279 20.22 -7.45 -1.87
C GLY A 279 20.37 -6.93 -0.43
N PRO A 280 19.35 -7.02 0.43
CA PRO A 280 19.48 -6.63 1.83
C PRO A 280 20.52 -7.38 2.63
N ARG A 281 20.83 -8.66 2.30
CA ARG A 281 21.90 -9.43 2.93
C ARG A 281 23.27 -8.95 2.53
N ILE A 282 23.45 -8.61 1.26
CA ILE A 282 24.67 -7.97 0.75
C ILE A 282 24.84 -6.60 1.40
N ASN A 283 23.83 -5.75 1.33
CA ASN A 283 23.84 -4.38 1.86
C ASN A 283 24.08 -4.32 3.38
N ALA A 284 23.72 -5.36 4.15
CA ALA A 284 23.92 -5.39 5.58
C ALA A 284 25.40 -5.35 5.96
N THR A 285 26.30 -5.90 5.13
CA THR A 285 27.74 -5.90 5.37
C THR A 285 28.31 -4.49 5.38
N GLY A 286 28.02 -3.67 4.36
CA GLY A 286 28.46 -2.27 4.27
C GLY A 286 27.77 -1.34 5.27
N ARG A 287 26.67 -1.77 5.93
CA ARG A 287 25.95 -0.99 6.95
C ARG A 287 26.41 -1.28 8.38
N LEU A 288 27.03 -2.42 8.64
CA LEU A 288 27.43 -2.85 9.99
C LEU A 288 28.95 -3.03 10.13
N ASP A 289 29.65 -3.37 9.02
CA ASP A 289 31.09 -3.65 9.05
C ASP A 289 31.73 -3.33 7.68
N SER A 290 32.30 -4.32 7.02
CA SER A 290 32.94 -4.21 5.70
C SER A 290 32.22 -5.08 4.67
N ALA A 291 32.06 -4.56 3.46
CA ALA A 291 31.48 -5.29 2.35
C ALA A 291 32.41 -6.35 1.72
N ASP A 292 33.66 -6.47 2.20
CA ASP A 292 34.63 -7.49 1.74
C ASP A 292 34.04 -8.90 1.75
N ARG A 293 33.28 -9.27 2.81
CA ARG A 293 32.65 -10.59 2.92
C ARG A 293 31.67 -10.88 1.77
N ALA A 294 30.95 -9.85 1.32
CA ALA A 294 30.00 -10.00 0.24
C ALA A 294 30.69 -10.21 -1.10
N VAL A 295 31.81 -9.50 -1.38
CA VAL A 295 32.65 -9.76 -2.56
C VAL A 295 33.24 -11.16 -2.50
N ARG A 296 33.76 -11.57 -1.35
CA ARG A 296 34.30 -12.93 -1.17
C ARG A 296 33.26 -14.01 -1.44
N LEU A 297 32.00 -13.81 -1.04
CA LEU A 297 30.91 -14.73 -1.36
C LEU A 297 30.75 -14.92 -2.89
N LEU A 298 30.81 -13.82 -3.64
CA LEU A 298 30.66 -13.86 -5.11
C LEU A 298 31.87 -14.50 -5.79
N LEU A 299 33.06 -14.49 -5.15
CA LEU A 299 34.31 -15.01 -5.69
C LEU A 299 34.64 -16.44 -5.23
N ALA A 300 34.00 -16.92 -4.18
CA ALA A 300 34.28 -18.23 -3.62
C ALA A 300 33.65 -19.35 -4.46
N GLU A 301 34.44 -20.41 -4.73
CA GLU A 301 34.03 -21.59 -5.49
C GLU A 301 33.73 -22.79 -4.59
N ASP A 302 34.37 -22.87 -3.41
CA ASP A 302 34.16 -23.97 -2.47
C ASP A 302 32.79 -23.89 -1.79
N PRO A 303 31.96 -24.95 -1.88
CA PRO A 303 30.62 -24.95 -1.29
C PRO A 303 30.59 -24.78 0.23
N SER A 304 31.62 -25.21 0.94
CA SER A 304 31.71 -25.07 2.39
C SER A 304 32.01 -23.61 2.78
N GLU A 305 32.91 -22.96 2.05
CA GLU A 305 33.24 -21.55 2.23
C GLU A 305 32.04 -20.65 1.87
N THR A 306 31.40 -20.86 0.72
CA THR A 306 30.23 -20.07 0.31
C THR A 306 29.10 -20.18 1.31
N ARG A 307 28.82 -21.37 1.82
CA ARG A 307 27.79 -21.58 2.85
C ARG A 307 28.12 -20.81 4.13
N ARG A 308 29.34 -20.90 4.62
CA ARG A 308 29.79 -20.21 5.84
C ARG A 308 29.66 -18.70 5.70
N ILE A 309 30.08 -18.14 4.56
CA ILE A 309 29.96 -16.69 4.31
C ILE A 309 28.49 -16.29 4.19
N ALA A 310 27.66 -17.05 3.47
CA ALA A 310 26.22 -16.76 3.33
C ALA A 310 25.51 -16.77 4.70
N GLU A 311 25.84 -17.71 5.59
CA GLU A 311 25.33 -17.75 6.96
C GLU A 311 25.77 -16.52 7.80
N GLU A 312 27.00 -16.02 7.57
CA GLU A 312 27.47 -14.77 8.19
C GLU A 312 26.68 -13.56 7.69
N LEU A 313 26.45 -13.45 6.38
CA LEU A 313 25.65 -12.37 5.79
C LEU A 313 24.20 -12.39 6.30
N ASP A 314 23.60 -13.56 6.41
CA ASP A 314 22.25 -13.72 6.96
C ASP A 314 22.17 -13.29 8.44
N ARG A 315 23.18 -13.63 9.24
CA ARG A 315 23.28 -13.17 10.63
C ARG A 315 23.38 -11.64 10.72
N MET A 316 24.25 -11.03 9.92
CA MET A 316 24.40 -9.56 9.87
C MET A 316 23.10 -8.88 9.41
N ASN A 317 22.41 -9.46 8.44
CA ASN A 317 21.11 -8.94 8.01
C ASN A 317 20.05 -9.00 9.11
N ARG A 318 20.01 -10.09 9.90
CA ARG A 318 19.12 -10.18 11.07
C ARG A 318 19.47 -9.15 12.15
N GLU A 319 20.74 -8.95 12.42
CA GLU A 319 21.20 -7.91 13.34
C GLU A 319 20.78 -6.51 12.87
N ARG A 320 21.00 -6.21 11.59
CA ARG A 320 20.52 -4.97 10.99
C ARG A 320 18.99 -4.81 11.13
N GLN A 321 18.20 -5.89 10.91
CA GLN A 321 16.75 -5.85 11.07
C GLN A 321 16.35 -5.55 12.52
N GLN A 322 17.02 -6.15 13.50
CA GLN A 322 16.76 -5.88 14.92
C GLN A 322 17.06 -4.43 15.30
N LEU A 323 18.20 -3.89 14.82
CA LEU A 323 18.54 -2.48 15.03
C LEU A 323 17.50 -1.53 14.40
N VAL A 324 17.08 -1.82 13.18
CA VAL A 324 16.03 -1.02 12.49
C VAL A 324 14.73 -1.08 13.27
N GLU A 325 14.32 -2.26 13.77
CA GLU A 325 13.07 -2.40 14.51
C GLU A 325 13.10 -1.65 15.85
N ALA A 326 14.21 -1.73 16.56
CA ALA A 326 14.39 -1.02 17.83
C ALA A 326 14.33 0.50 17.63
N ILE A 327 15.13 1.04 16.69
CA ILE A 327 15.15 2.48 16.39
C ILE A 327 13.78 2.94 15.88
N TYR A 328 13.12 2.13 15.03
CA TYR A 328 11.79 2.47 14.52
C TYR A 328 10.75 2.57 15.65
N ALA A 329 10.76 1.65 16.59
CA ALA A 329 9.82 1.67 17.73
C ALA A 329 10.00 2.93 18.59
N GLU A 330 11.25 3.33 18.88
CA GLU A 330 11.55 4.56 19.61
C GLU A 330 11.15 5.81 18.80
N ALA A 331 11.46 5.85 17.50
CA ALA A 331 11.10 6.94 16.60
C ALA A 331 9.58 7.09 16.47
N GLU A 332 8.85 5.99 16.33
CA GLU A 332 7.39 5.98 16.27
C GLU A 332 6.77 6.47 17.60
N ALA A 333 7.36 6.12 18.73
CA ALA A 333 6.92 6.63 20.03
C ALA A 333 7.03 8.16 20.10
N GLN A 334 8.16 8.74 19.66
CA GLN A 334 8.33 10.20 19.59
C GLN A 334 7.27 10.87 18.70
N VAL A 335 6.95 10.26 17.55
CA VAL A 335 5.90 10.78 16.64
C VAL A 335 4.51 10.74 17.32
N ARG A 336 4.20 9.65 18.03
CA ARG A 336 2.90 9.47 18.71
C ARG A 336 2.74 10.36 19.94
N GLU A 337 3.81 10.66 20.64
CA GLU A 337 3.80 11.57 21.81
C GLU A 337 3.49 13.02 21.40
N ASN A 338 3.94 13.45 20.22
CA ASN A 338 3.77 14.82 19.73
C ASN A 338 3.25 14.86 18.28
N PRO A 339 2.03 14.37 18.01
CA PRO A 339 1.52 14.23 16.65
C PRO A 339 1.38 15.56 15.89
N GLU A 340 1.05 16.64 16.58
CA GLU A 340 0.95 17.97 15.97
C GLU A 340 2.30 18.49 15.50
N ARG A 341 3.36 18.26 16.26
CA ARG A 341 4.72 18.65 15.90
C ARG A 341 5.22 17.93 14.64
N HIS A 342 4.79 16.68 14.45
CA HIS A 342 5.18 15.81 13.34
C HIS A 342 4.15 15.76 12.20
N ARG A 343 3.13 16.63 12.27
CA ARG A 343 2.01 16.61 11.33
C ARG A 343 2.44 16.81 9.87
N ARG A 344 3.43 17.68 9.61
CA ARG A 344 3.87 18.02 8.26
C ARG A 344 5.19 17.36 7.88
N VAL A 345 6.17 17.41 8.73
CA VAL A 345 7.49 16.80 8.58
C VAL A 345 7.84 16.07 9.86
N ILE A 346 8.30 14.83 9.76
CA ILE A 346 8.77 14.04 10.89
C ILE A 346 10.26 14.32 11.07
N VAL A 347 10.67 14.82 12.24
CA VAL A 347 12.06 14.96 12.63
C VAL A 347 12.23 14.30 13.99
N VAL A 348 12.96 13.20 14.05
CA VAL A 348 13.20 12.40 15.27
C VAL A 348 14.67 12.14 15.46
N ALA A 349 15.13 12.16 16.70
CA ALA A 349 16.54 11.99 17.04
C ALA A 349 16.73 11.34 18.40
N ALA A 350 17.79 10.54 18.56
CA ALA A 350 18.24 10.09 19.85
C ALA A 350 19.73 9.79 19.85
N GLU A 351 20.32 9.76 21.05
CA GLU A 351 21.69 9.32 21.26
C GLU A 351 21.83 7.82 20.97
N GLY A 352 22.96 7.44 20.37
CA GLY A 352 23.30 6.03 20.12
C GLY A 352 22.57 5.39 18.94
N TRP A 353 21.70 6.07 18.24
CA TRP A 353 21.11 5.51 17.01
C TRP A 353 22.17 5.32 15.93
N ASN A 354 22.24 4.08 15.43
CA ASN A 354 23.26 3.70 14.45
C ASN A 354 23.02 4.41 13.10
N ILE A 355 23.96 5.26 12.69
CA ILE A 355 23.88 6.06 11.45
C ILE A 355 23.82 5.19 10.16
N GLY A 356 24.30 3.95 10.20
CA GLY A 356 24.25 3.02 9.06
C GLY A 356 22.84 2.55 8.72
N VAL A 357 21.88 2.63 9.67
CA VAL A 357 20.52 2.11 9.49
C VAL A 357 19.41 3.14 9.59
N ILE A 358 19.68 4.37 10.09
CA ILE A 358 18.66 5.42 10.25
C ILE A 358 17.96 5.79 8.94
N GLY A 359 18.62 5.69 7.79
CA GLY A 359 18.01 5.91 6.48
C GLY A 359 16.92 4.88 6.16
N ILE A 360 17.02 3.65 6.67
CA ILE A 360 15.98 2.63 6.53
C ILE A 360 14.80 2.98 7.44
N VAL A 361 15.07 3.48 8.64
CA VAL A 361 14.03 3.95 9.57
C VAL A 361 13.27 5.14 8.99
N ALA A 362 13.98 6.10 8.38
CA ALA A 362 13.36 7.23 7.69
C ALA A 362 12.42 6.78 6.56
N SER A 363 12.84 5.82 5.72
CA SER A 363 11.99 5.23 4.68
C SER A 363 10.73 4.60 5.28
N ARG A 364 10.87 3.83 6.37
CA ARG A 364 9.75 3.16 7.04
C ARG A 364 8.76 4.15 7.68
N LEU A 365 9.25 5.28 8.21
CA LEU A 365 8.38 6.37 8.69
C LEU A 365 7.59 7.01 7.54
N VAL A 366 8.24 7.24 6.38
CA VAL A 366 7.56 7.72 5.18
C VAL A 366 6.49 6.73 4.71
N GLU A 367 6.79 5.43 4.67
CA GLU A 367 5.82 4.39 4.30
C GLU A 367 4.62 4.34 5.25
N THR A 368 4.84 4.57 6.55
CA THR A 368 3.79 4.49 7.57
C THR A 368 2.91 5.74 7.61
N TYR A 369 3.53 6.92 7.57
CA TYR A 369 2.85 8.21 7.79
C TYR A 369 2.63 9.02 6.52
N TYR A 370 3.34 8.69 5.44
CA TYR A 370 3.42 9.44 4.19
C TYR A 370 3.71 10.92 4.44
N ARG A 371 4.81 11.16 5.14
CA ARG A 371 5.36 12.49 5.47
C ARG A 371 6.86 12.49 5.18
N PRO A 372 7.46 13.61 4.75
CA PRO A 372 8.92 13.74 4.76
C PRO A 372 9.45 13.41 6.15
N ALA A 373 10.47 12.56 6.23
CA ALA A 373 11.00 12.07 7.50
C ALA A 373 12.52 12.20 7.58
N ILE A 374 13.00 12.76 8.66
CA ILE A 374 14.41 12.90 9.01
C ILE A 374 14.66 12.15 10.31
N VAL A 375 15.61 11.24 10.29
CA VAL A 375 16.02 10.44 11.45
C VAL A 375 17.50 10.72 11.71
N LEU A 376 17.83 11.08 12.95
CA LEU A 376 19.19 11.49 13.32
C LEU A 376 19.72 10.71 14.51
N GLY A 377 20.98 10.27 14.41
CA GLY A 377 21.76 9.79 15.54
C GLY A 377 22.59 10.92 16.13
N ILE A 378 22.49 11.11 17.44
CA ILE A 378 23.26 12.12 18.18
C ILE A 378 24.50 11.45 18.79
N GLU A 379 25.65 12.06 18.57
CA GLU A 379 26.89 11.68 19.21
C GLU A 379 27.05 12.48 20.52
N GLY A 380 26.86 11.80 21.65
CA GLY A 380 26.78 12.45 22.96
C GLY A 380 28.02 13.25 23.37
N GLU A 381 29.22 12.82 22.94
CA GLU A 381 30.47 13.51 23.29
C GLU A 381 30.65 14.84 22.54
N THR A 382 30.24 14.91 21.29
CA THR A 382 30.42 16.08 20.41
C THR A 382 29.19 16.95 20.30
N GLY A 383 28.01 16.45 20.71
CA GLY A 383 26.74 17.11 20.49
C GLY A 383 26.36 17.22 19.00
N THR A 384 26.99 16.42 18.14
CA THR A 384 26.77 16.42 16.70
C THR A 384 25.66 15.43 16.33
N ALA A 385 24.68 15.85 15.57
CA ALA A 385 23.64 14.99 15.02
C ALA A 385 23.92 14.70 13.53
N LYS A 386 23.98 13.39 13.19
CA LYS A 386 24.07 12.93 11.80
C LYS A 386 22.76 12.28 11.40
N GLY A 387 22.18 12.72 10.28
CA GLY A 387 20.85 12.34 9.86
C GLY A 387 20.74 11.80 8.44
N SER A 388 19.67 11.07 8.23
CA SER A 388 19.22 10.65 6.91
C SER A 388 17.76 11.06 6.72
N ALA A 389 17.46 11.67 5.58
CA ALA A 389 16.14 12.14 5.20
C ALA A 389 15.56 11.28 4.07
N ARG A 390 14.25 11.11 4.09
CA ARG A 390 13.45 10.56 3.00
C ARG A 390 12.24 11.45 2.78
N SER A 391 11.81 11.59 1.53
CA SER A 391 10.74 12.52 1.18
C SER A 391 9.53 11.82 0.53
N ILE A 392 8.52 12.62 0.25
CA ILE A 392 7.32 12.28 -0.52
C ILE A 392 7.29 13.09 -1.81
N GLU A 393 6.47 12.67 -2.76
CA GLU A 393 6.23 13.44 -3.99
C GLU A 393 5.74 14.87 -3.66
N GLY A 394 6.31 15.86 -4.33
CA GLY A 394 5.97 17.28 -4.11
C GLY A 394 6.86 18.01 -3.09
N PHE A 395 7.64 17.30 -2.26
CA PHE A 395 8.57 17.92 -1.32
C PHE A 395 10.03 17.57 -1.63
N ASP A 396 10.74 18.46 -2.30
CA ASP A 396 12.17 18.29 -2.57
C ASP A 396 12.99 18.51 -1.29
N ILE A 397 13.43 17.40 -0.66
CA ILE A 397 14.16 17.46 0.61
C ILE A 397 15.54 18.11 0.47
N TYR A 398 16.20 17.98 -0.68
CA TYR A 398 17.49 18.62 -0.90
C TYR A 398 17.33 20.16 -0.97
N ARG A 399 16.34 20.65 -1.69
CA ARG A 399 15.99 22.06 -1.74
C ARG A 399 15.58 22.59 -0.36
N ALA A 400 14.82 21.82 0.42
CA ALA A 400 14.42 22.18 1.78
C ALA A 400 15.62 22.29 2.71
N LEU A 401 16.57 21.35 2.64
CA LEU A 401 17.81 21.43 3.41
C LEU A 401 18.69 22.60 2.97
N THR A 402 18.71 22.92 1.68
CA THR A 402 19.42 24.10 1.16
C THR A 402 18.84 25.39 1.73
N ALA A 403 17.53 25.50 1.89
CA ALA A 403 16.88 26.63 2.57
C ALA A 403 17.18 26.70 4.08
N CYS A 404 17.72 25.62 4.67
CA CYS A 404 18.14 25.51 6.06
C CYS A 404 19.66 25.45 6.22
N ALA A 405 20.44 25.79 5.20
CA ALA A 405 21.90 25.63 5.17
C ALA A 405 22.65 26.29 6.37
N ASP A 406 22.11 27.41 6.89
CA ASP A 406 22.61 28.09 8.07
C ASP A 406 22.56 27.29 9.38
N LEU A 407 21.74 26.23 9.42
CA LEU A 407 21.59 25.33 10.56
C LEU A 407 22.45 24.07 10.43
N LEU A 408 22.99 23.79 9.24
CA LEU A 408 23.63 22.54 8.88
C LEU A 408 25.16 22.73 8.75
N SER A 409 25.95 21.80 9.27
CA SER A 409 27.38 21.74 9.05
C SER A 409 27.73 21.18 7.67
N HIS A 410 26.99 20.12 7.27
CA HIS A 410 27.08 19.45 5.96
C HIS A 410 25.72 18.91 5.55
N TYR A 411 25.42 18.94 4.26
CA TYR A 411 24.26 18.28 3.69
C TYR A 411 24.51 17.92 2.22
N GLY A 412 23.80 16.92 1.73
CA GLY A 412 23.87 16.48 0.35
C GLY A 412 22.78 15.46 0.03
N GLY A 413 22.47 15.30 -1.24
CA GLY A 413 21.48 14.32 -1.66
C GLY A 413 20.70 14.72 -2.90
N HIS A 414 19.49 14.17 -3.03
CA HIS A 414 18.58 14.31 -4.15
C HIS A 414 17.17 14.68 -3.64
N PRO A 415 16.21 15.02 -4.52
CA PRO A 415 14.86 15.42 -4.09
C PRO A 415 14.16 14.45 -3.13
N MET A 416 14.41 13.13 -3.25
CA MET A 416 13.73 12.10 -2.46
C MET A 416 14.52 11.59 -1.25
N ALA A 417 15.84 11.85 -1.19
CA ALA A 417 16.70 11.34 -0.13
C ALA A 417 17.92 12.23 0.07
N ALA A 418 18.25 12.53 1.32
CA ALA A 418 19.42 13.36 1.64
C ALA A 418 20.08 12.91 2.95
N GLY A 419 21.36 13.26 3.08
CA GLY A 419 22.11 13.15 4.32
C GLY A 419 22.44 14.53 4.88
N MET A 420 22.57 14.65 6.21
CA MET A 420 22.95 15.93 6.84
C MET A 420 23.71 15.70 8.14
N THR A 421 24.43 16.74 8.54
CA THR A 421 25.10 16.84 9.83
C THR A 421 24.85 18.24 10.40
N LEU A 422 24.51 18.34 11.69
CA LEU A 422 24.25 19.61 12.38
C LEU A 422 24.50 19.48 13.88
N PRO A 423 24.68 20.61 14.60
CA PRO A 423 24.64 20.62 16.06
C PRO A 423 23.25 20.19 16.57
N ALA A 424 23.21 19.36 17.62
CA ALA A 424 21.95 18.80 18.13
C ALA A 424 20.99 19.88 18.68
N ASP A 425 21.49 20.99 19.18
CA ASP A 425 20.72 22.15 19.64
C ASP A 425 19.99 22.90 18.51
N HIS A 426 20.38 22.69 17.25
CA HIS A 426 19.70 23.24 16.08
C HIS A 426 18.45 22.43 15.66
N LEU A 427 18.26 21.20 16.17
CA LEU A 427 17.16 20.32 15.77
C LEU A 427 15.75 20.94 15.89
N PRO A 428 15.40 21.63 16.99
CA PRO A 428 14.08 22.25 17.12
C PRO A 428 13.81 23.29 16.01
N LYS A 429 14.81 24.12 15.70
CA LYS A 429 14.73 25.17 14.68
C LYS A 429 14.67 24.61 13.26
N LEU A 430 15.43 23.52 13.01
CA LEU A 430 15.36 22.79 11.74
C LEU A 430 13.95 22.24 11.50
N GLN A 431 13.36 21.61 12.51
CA GLN A 431 12.01 21.04 12.40
C GLN A 431 10.96 22.12 12.13
N GLU A 432 11.01 23.26 12.83
CA GLU A 432 10.10 24.38 12.63
C GLU A 432 10.18 24.92 11.20
N ARG A 433 11.38 25.22 10.70
CA ARG A 433 11.59 25.71 9.34
C ARG A 433 11.17 24.71 8.26
N LEU A 434 11.44 23.44 8.45
CA LEU A 434 10.97 22.40 7.52
C LEU A 434 9.45 22.25 7.52
N ALA A 435 8.80 22.45 8.66
CA ALA A 435 7.33 22.44 8.75
C ALA A 435 6.71 23.62 8.02
N GLU A 436 7.31 24.83 8.14
CA GLU A 436 6.90 26.04 7.41
C GLU A 436 7.04 25.83 5.89
N LEU A 437 8.19 25.31 5.43
CA LEU A 437 8.40 25.00 4.00
C LEU A 437 7.40 23.96 3.49
N ALA A 438 7.09 22.95 4.29
CA ALA A 438 6.09 21.94 3.92
C ALA A 438 4.67 22.53 3.88
N GLU A 439 4.35 23.51 4.71
CA GLU A 439 3.06 24.23 4.66
C GLU A 439 2.94 25.10 3.41
N GLU A 440 4.06 25.70 2.96
CA GLU A 440 4.11 26.50 1.74
C GLU A 440 4.04 25.64 0.46
N TRP A 441 4.72 24.48 0.44
CA TRP A 441 4.90 23.70 -0.79
C TRP A 441 3.87 22.60 -1.00
N LEU A 442 3.24 22.11 0.09
CA LEU A 442 2.33 20.96 0.04
C LEU A 442 0.89 21.34 0.42
N THR A 443 -0.04 20.75 -0.26
CA THR A 443 -1.47 20.74 0.09
C THR A 443 -1.82 19.54 0.96
N GLU A 444 -3.00 19.52 1.59
CA GLU A 444 -3.47 18.35 2.36
C GLU A 444 -3.61 17.08 1.49
N GLU A 445 -3.84 17.24 0.17
CA GLU A 445 -3.91 16.11 -0.75
C GLU A 445 -2.54 15.47 -1.03
N ASP A 446 -1.45 16.24 -0.95
CA ASP A 446 -0.10 15.73 -1.20
C ASP A 446 0.38 14.80 -0.08
N TYR A 447 -0.28 14.83 1.07
CA TYR A 447 -0.05 13.89 2.15
C TYR A 447 -0.84 12.58 2.04
N ILE A 448 -1.54 12.35 0.92
CA ILE A 448 -2.21 11.08 0.61
C ILE A 448 -1.44 10.42 -0.53
N PRO A 449 -0.91 9.20 -0.34
CA PRO A 449 -0.11 8.52 -1.37
C PRO A 449 -0.87 8.38 -2.68
N LEU A 450 -0.19 8.60 -3.79
CA LEU A 450 -0.75 8.39 -5.12
C LEU A 450 -0.54 6.94 -5.55
N MET A 451 -1.60 6.25 -5.94
CA MET A 451 -1.53 4.91 -6.52
C MET A 451 -1.98 4.94 -7.98
N ARG A 452 -1.09 4.52 -8.88
CA ARG A 452 -1.35 4.43 -10.31
C ARG A 452 -2.20 3.20 -10.59
N VAL A 453 -3.22 3.36 -11.40
CA VAL A 453 -4.11 2.30 -11.87
C VAL A 453 -3.84 2.11 -13.36
N ASP A 454 -3.39 0.94 -13.77
CA ASP A 454 -3.05 0.68 -15.18
C ASP A 454 -4.31 0.48 -16.04
N ALA A 455 -5.33 -0.18 -15.50
CA ALA A 455 -6.61 -0.37 -16.18
C ALA A 455 -7.76 -0.65 -15.21
N ASP A 456 -8.98 -0.33 -15.65
CA ASP A 456 -10.20 -0.92 -15.11
C ASP A 456 -10.32 -2.36 -15.59
N LEU A 457 -10.74 -3.26 -14.72
CA LEU A 457 -10.83 -4.68 -15.00
C LEU A 457 -12.25 -5.18 -14.83
N ASP A 458 -12.81 -5.73 -15.89
CA ASP A 458 -14.06 -6.47 -15.82
C ASP A 458 -13.80 -7.93 -15.44
N LEU A 459 -14.69 -8.53 -14.62
CA LEU A 459 -14.49 -9.91 -14.14
C LEU A 459 -14.59 -10.94 -15.26
N GLU A 460 -15.24 -10.63 -16.38
CA GLU A 460 -15.32 -11.49 -17.56
C GLU A 460 -13.97 -11.65 -18.26
N ASP A 461 -13.10 -10.63 -18.19
CA ASP A 461 -11.76 -10.65 -18.78
C ASP A 461 -10.76 -11.46 -17.95
N VAL A 462 -11.09 -11.76 -16.69
CA VAL A 462 -10.16 -12.40 -15.78
C VAL A 462 -10.12 -13.91 -16.02
N GLY A 463 -9.06 -14.34 -16.66
CA GLY A 463 -8.79 -15.76 -16.89
C GLY A 463 -7.31 -16.10 -16.77
N PRO A 464 -6.95 -17.41 -16.77
CA PRO A 464 -5.56 -17.85 -16.75
C PRO A 464 -4.71 -17.20 -17.86
N GLY A 465 -5.26 -17.09 -19.07
CA GLY A 465 -4.56 -16.53 -20.23
C GLY A 465 -4.19 -15.06 -20.06
N LEU A 466 -5.01 -14.24 -19.39
CA LEU A 466 -4.64 -12.86 -19.07
C LEU A 466 -3.45 -12.83 -18.11
N ILE A 467 -3.48 -13.63 -17.04
CA ILE A 467 -2.38 -13.64 -16.04
C ILE A 467 -1.08 -14.14 -16.65
N GLU A 468 -1.14 -15.17 -17.50
CA GLU A 468 0.05 -15.66 -18.24
C GLU A 468 0.66 -14.58 -19.12
N GLN A 469 -0.17 -13.76 -19.77
CA GLN A 469 0.33 -12.64 -20.56
C GLN A 469 0.85 -11.49 -19.68
N LEU A 470 0.23 -11.23 -18.54
CA LEU A 470 0.73 -10.24 -17.55
C LEU A 470 2.10 -10.66 -17.00
N ASN A 471 2.33 -11.95 -16.77
CA ASN A 471 3.63 -12.46 -16.33
C ASN A 471 4.75 -12.20 -17.34
N ARG A 472 4.44 -12.02 -18.63
CA ARG A 472 5.44 -11.61 -19.65
C ARG A 472 5.94 -10.18 -19.45
N LEU A 473 5.27 -9.38 -18.63
CA LEU A 473 5.75 -8.05 -18.23
C LEU A 473 6.87 -8.11 -17.17
N GLU A 474 7.06 -9.26 -16.52
CA GLU A 474 8.15 -9.46 -15.57
C GLU A 474 9.53 -9.43 -16.28
N PRO A 475 10.61 -9.07 -15.58
CA PRO A 475 10.65 -8.69 -14.16
C PRO A 475 10.07 -7.30 -13.91
N CYS A 476 9.26 -7.19 -12.86
CA CYS A 476 8.70 -5.93 -12.39
C CYS A 476 9.59 -5.32 -11.30
N GLY A 477 9.66 -3.99 -11.29
CA GLY A 477 10.44 -3.20 -10.35
C GLY A 477 10.34 -1.70 -10.66
N TYR A 478 11.35 -0.94 -10.31
CA TYR A 478 11.39 0.49 -10.64
C TYR A 478 11.34 0.68 -12.16
N GLY A 479 10.60 1.67 -12.64
CA GLY A 479 10.36 1.91 -14.08
C GLY A 479 9.40 0.94 -14.77
N ASN A 480 9.23 -0.28 -14.24
CA ASN A 480 8.31 -1.30 -14.73
C ASN A 480 7.52 -1.91 -13.57
N PRO A 481 6.59 -1.17 -12.92
CA PRO A 481 5.88 -1.64 -11.73
C PRO A 481 4.94 -2.81 -12.06
N THR A 482 4.62 -3.63 -11.04
CA THR A 482 3.57 -4.65 -11.15
C THR A 482 2.25 -3.99 -11.52
N PRO A 483 1.53 -4.49 -12.56
CA PRO A 483 0.26 -3.92 -12.97
C PRO A 483 -0.78 -3.89 -11.86
N CYS A 484 -1.40 -2.74 -11.67
CA CYS A 484 -2.44 -2.52 -10.69
C CYS A 484 -3.78 -2.21 -11.36
N PHE A 485 -4.82 -2.93 -10.95
CA PHE A 485 -6.14 -2.89 -11.55
C PHE A 485 -7.18 -2.38 -10.58
N ARG A 486 -8.18 -1.66 -11.13
CA ARG A 486 -9.39 -1.31 -10.40
C ARG A 486 -10.54 -2.23 -10.82
N VAL A 487 -11.16 -2.90 -9.84
CA VAL A 487 -12.40 -3.65 -10.01
C VAL A 487 -13.51 -2.88 -9.33
N SER A 488 -14.45 -2.32 -10.13
CA SER A 488 -15.50 -1.45 -9.64
C SER A 488 -16.87 -2.12 -9.63
N GLY A 489 -17.68 -1.80 -8.61
CA GLY A 489 -19.11 -2.14 -8.56
C GLY A 489 -19.43 -3.62 -8.47
N ALA A 490 -18.45 -4.49 -8.17
CA ALA A 490 -18.68 -5.91 -7.95
C ALA A 490 -19.40 -6.15 -6.62
N GLY A 491 -20.34 -7.09 -6.61
CA GLY A 491 -20.90 -7.64 -5.38
C GLY A 491 -19.85 -8.47 -4.64
N MET A 492 -20.06 -8.68 -3.36
CA MET A 492 -19.18 -9.50 -2.53
C MET A 492 -19.90 -10.72 -1.97
N SER A 493 -19.19 -11.84 -1.86
CA SER A 493 -19.63 -13.01 -1.12
C SER A 493 -18.47 -13.62 -0.34
N ARG A 494 -18.81 -14.46 0.65
CA ARG A 494 -17.82 -15.20 1.47
C ARG A 494 -16.73 -14.30 2.09
N MET A 495 -17.10 -13.07 2.47
CA MET A 495 -16.17 -12.17 3.14
C MET A 495 -15.80 -12.74 4.52
N GLN A 496 -14.51 -13.00 4.74
CA GLN A 496 -13.97 -13.65 5.94
C GLN A 496 -12.64 -13.02 6.34
N VAL A 497 -12.40 -13.01 7.65
CA VAL A 497 -11.10 -12.65 8.22
C VAL A 497 -10.33 -13.95 8.44
N VAL A 498 -9.14 -14.06 7.85
CA VAL A 498 -8.30 -15.26 7.83
C VAL A 498 -6.88 -14.97 8.35
N GLY A 499 -6.07 -16.02 8.51
CA GLY A 499 -4.72 -15.97 9.05
C GLY A 499 -4.67 -16.30 10.53
N SER A 500 -3.48 -16.67 11.06
CA SER A 500 -3.25 -16.99 12.48
C SER A 500 -3.69 -15.86 13.39
N ASP A 501 -3.36 -14.62 13.01
CA ASP A 501 -3.64 -13.41 13.78
C ASP A 501 -4.98 -12.76 13.39
N ARG A 502 -5.78 -13.42 12.54
CA ARG A 502 -7.06 -12.92 12.02
C ARG A 502 -6.98 -11.48 11.48
N ASN A 503 -5.91 -11.18 10.75
CA ASN A 503 -5.64 -9.83 10.24
C ASN A 503 -5.71 -9.71 8.72
N HIS A 504 -6.04 -10.77 7.98
CA HIS A 504 -6.18 -10.76 6.53
C HIS A 504 -7.64 -10.86 6.12
N LEU A 505 -8.01 -10.15 5.05
CA LEU A 505 -9.33 -10.23 4.42
C LEU A 505 -9.30 -11.23 3.27
N LYS A 506 -10.26 -12.17 3.23
CA LYS A 506 -10.53 -13.02 2.06
C LYS A 506 -11.99 -12.86 1.65
N LEU A 507 -12.24 -12.66 0.36
CA LEU A 507 -13.60 -12.54 -0.18
C LEU A 507 -13.66 -13.02 -1.63
N THR A 508 -14.89 -13.18 -2.15
CA THR A 508 -15.13 -13.45 -3.56
C THR A 508 -15.91 -12.28 -4.15
N LEU A 509 -15.37 -11.68 -5.21
CA LEU A 509 -16.04 -10.67 -6.02
C LEU A 509 -16.96 -11.35 -7.03
N ILE A 510 -18.16 -10.80 -7.25
CA ILE A 510 -19.15 -11.36 -8.17
C ILE A 510 -19.75 -10.24 -9.02
N ARG A 511 -19.75 -10.42 -10.35
CA ARG A 511 -20.39 -9.52 -11.30
C ARG A 511 -20.83 -10.30 -12.54
N GLN A 512 -22.11 -10.16 -12.93
CA GLN A 512 -22.68 -10.75 -14.16
C GLN A 512 -22.40 -12.26 -14.36
N GLY A 513 -22.40 -13.03 -13.26
CA GLY A 513 -22.14 -14.48 -13.29
C GLY A 513 -20.67 -14.87 -13.22
N HIS A 514 -19.75 -13.95 -13.34
CA HIS A 514 -18.32 -14.18 -13.15
C HIS A 514 -17.90 -13.96 -11.70
N SER A 515 -16.88 -14.67 -11.26
CA SER A 515 -16.36 -14.58 -9.89
C SER A 515 -14.83 -14.53 -9.86
N LEU A 516 -14.29 -13.74 -8.93
CA LEU A 516 -12.86 -13.60 -8.69
C LEU A 516 -12.57 -13.68 -7.20
N GLU A 517 -11.69 -14.60 -6.80
CA GLU A 517 -11.18 -14.60 -5.43
C GLU A 517 -10.34 -13.34 -5.18
N ALA A 518 -10.43 -12.78 -3.99
CA ALA A 518 -9.66 -11.62 -3.60
C ALA A 518 -9.12 -11.78 -2.18
N VAL A 519 -7.89 -11.30 -1.95
CA VAL A 519 -7.22 -11.34 -0.66
C VAL A 519 -6.59 -9.98 -0.35
N GLY A 520 -6.85 -9.45 0.85
CA GLY A 520 -6.23 -8.24 1.38
C GLY A 520 -5.36 -8.58 2.60
N PHE A 521 -4.05 -8.56 2.43
CA PHE A 521 -3.13 -8.82 3.54
C PHE A 521 -3.14 -7.67 4.53
N ARG A 522 -3.27 -7.98 5.83
CA ARG A 522 -3.39 -6.99 6.93
C ARG A 522 -4.57 -6.01 6.77
N MET A 523 -5.62 -6.44 6.05
CA MET A 523 -6.83 -5.66 5.78
C MET A 523 -8.08 -6.29 6.44
N GLY A 524 -7.90 -7.11 7.47
CA GLY A 524 -9.00 -7.77 8.17
C GLY A 524 -10.06 -6.82 8.73
N ASN A 525 -9.64 -5.61 9.12
CA ASN A 525 -10.54 -4.54 9.60
C ASN A 525 -11.60 -4.12 8.57
N LEU A 526 -11.33 -4.26 7.27
CA LEU A 526 -12.30 -3.93 6.22
C LEU A 526 -13.57 -4.79 6.29
N ALA A 527 -13.50 -5.99 6.88
CA ALA A 527 -14.69 -6.83 7.10
C ALA A 527 -15.73 -6.17 8.02
N GLU A 528 -15.32 -5.23 8.86
CA GLU A 528 -16.21 -4.45 9.73
C GLU A 528 -16.56 -3.09 9.12
N GLU A 529 -15.73 -2.59 8.22
CA GLU A 529 -15.88 -1.27 7.61
C GLU A 529 -16.70 -1.29 6.32
N ILE A 530 -16.84 -2.44 5.67
CA ILE A 530 -17.60 -2.61 4.44
C ILE A 530 -18.89 -3.38 4.75
N ALA A 531 -20.04 -2.78 4.44
CA ALA A 531 -21.31 -3.45 4.61
C ALA A 531 -21.43 -4.64 3.62
N PRO A 532 -21.96 -5.80 4.06
CA PRO A 532 -21.93 -7.05 3.26
C PRO A 532 -22.53 -6.94 1.86
N HIS A 533 -23.46 -6.03 1.67
CA HIS A 533 -24.14 -5.83 0.39
C HIS A 533 -23.73 -4.57 -0.36
N SER A 534 -22.71 -3.88 0.13
CA SER A 534 -22.09 -2.76 -0.59
C SER A 534 -21.44 -3.24 -1.88
N ARG A 535 -21.20 -2.30 -2.78
CA ARG A 535 -20.45 -2.51 -4.02
C ARG A 535 -19.19 -1.65 -3.97
N PRO A 536 -18.15 -2.11 -3.26
CA PRO A 536 -16.90 -1.38 -3.20
C PRO A 536 -16.16 -1.41 -4.53
N ASP A 537 -15.31 -0.44 -4.70
CA ASP A 537 -14.22 -0.47 -5.67
C ASP A 537 -12.99 -1.03 -4.96
N PHE A 538 -12.34 -2.01 -5.56
CA PHE A 538 -11.08 -2.57 -5.08
C PHE A 538 -9.96 -2.26 -6.05
N LEU A 539 -8.83 -1.88 -5.49
CA LEU A 539 -7.57 -1.74 -6.21
C LEU A 539 -6.66 -2.91 -5.87
N GLY A 540 -6.02 -3.51 -6.88
CA GLY A 540 -5.15 -4.65 -6.60
C GLY A 540 -4.40 -5.19 -7.81
N GLU A 541 -3.58 -6.19 -7.55
CA GLU A 541 -2.76 -6.91 -8.53
C GLU A 541 -3.39 -8.26 -8.84
N LEU A 542 -3.39 -8.66 -10.12
CA LEU A 542 -3.80 -10.00 -10.51
C LEU A 542 -2.63 -10.97 -10.38
N THR A 543 -2.90 -12.11 -9.73
CA THR A 543 -1.93 -13.18 -9.54
C THR A 543 -2.61 -14.54 -9.57
N PHE A 544 -1.85 -15.61 -9.62
CA PHE A 544 -2.36 -16.94 -9.33
C PHE A 544 -2.26 -17.25 -7.84
N ASN A 545 -3.33 -17.78 -7.28
CA ASN A 545 -3.31 -18.50 -6.01
C ASN A 545 -3.03 -19.98 -6.30
N GLU A 546 -1.90 -20.49 -5.83
CA GLU A 546 -1.50 -21.87 -6.01
C GLU A 546 -1.75 -22.65 -4.72
N TRP A 547 -2.73 -23.53 -4.74
CA TRP A 547 -3.06 -24.39 -3.60
C TRP A 547 -3.47 -25.78 -4.11
N ASN A 548 -2.88 -26.85 -3.54
CA ASN A 548 -3.16 -28.24 -3.91
C ASN A 548 -3.10 -28.50 -5.43
N ASN A 549 -2.04 -28.05 -6.10
CA ASN A 549 -1.84 -28.14 -7.55
C ASN A 549 -2.94 -27.48 -8.42
N ARG A 550 -3.74 -26.59 -7.84
CA ARG A 550 -4.68 -25.76 -8.58
C ARG A 550 -4.17 -24.33 -8.65
N ARG A 551 -4.18 -23.77 -9.86
CA ARG A 551 -3.87 -22.34 -10.11
C ARG A 551 -5.18 -21.61 -10.39
N VAL A 552 -5.56 -20.70 -9.51
CA VAL A 552 -6.81 -19.95 -9.61
C VAL A 552 -6.48 -18.45 -9.65
N PRO A 553 -7.07 -17.68 -10.59
CA PRO A 553 -6.95 -16.23 -10.58
C PRO A 553 -7.36 -15.63 -9.25
N GLN A 554 -6.56 -14.70 -8.74
CA GLN A 554 -6.82 -14.00 -7.48
C GLN A 554 -6.41 -12.52 -7.58
N LEU A 555 -7.25 -11.64 -7.04
CA LEU A 555 -6.91 -10.23 -6.85
C LEU A 555 -6.24 -10.04 -5.48
N LYS A 556 -5.00 -9.60 -5.46
CA LYS A 556 -4.31 -9.17 -4.26
C LYS A 556 -4.64 -7.71 -3.98
N ILE A 557 -5.59 -7.47 -3.07
CA ILE A 557 -6.11 -6.14 -2.76
C ILE A 557 -4.99 -5.27 -2.16
N ARG A 558 -4.88 -4.05 -2.66
CA ARG A 558 -3.99 -2.99 -2.18
C ARG A 558 -4.74 -1.87 -1.47
N ASP A 559 -5.94 -1.53 -1.97
CA ASP A 559 -6.79 -0.50 -1.39
C ASP A 559 -8.27 -0.78 -1.70
N ALA A 560 -9.18 -0.11 -0.98
CA ALA A 560 -10.62 -0.26 -1.16
C ALA A 560 -11.34 1.06 -0.92
N ALA A 561 -12.40 1.31 -1.69
CA ALA A 561 -13.26 2.48 -1.55
C ALA A 561 -14.74 2.10 -1.64
N VAL A 562 -15.61 2.82 -0.93
CA VAL A 562 -17.06 2.73 -1.09
C VAL A 562 -17.61 4.15 -1.26
N ASN A 563 -18.05 4.46 -2.47
CA ASN A 563 -18.44 5.82 -2.87
C ASN A 563 -19.93 6.14 -2.66
N HIS A 564 -20.66 5.27 -1.97
CA HIS A 564 -22.06 5.44 -1.62
C HIS A 564 -22.30 5.27 -0.12
N VAL A 565 -23.46 5.74 0.37
CA VAL A 565 -23.87 5.51 1.77
C VAL A 565 -24.01 4.00 2.01
N GLN A 566 -23.34 3.50 3.02
CA GLN A 566 -23.38 2.09 3.39
C GLN A 566 -24.52 1.80 4.37
N VAL A 567 -25.25 0.73 4.10
CA VAL A 567 -26.35 0.26 4.95
C VAL A 567 -25.93 -1.02 5.66
N PHE A 568 -25.74 -0.94 6.95
CA PHE A 568 -25.46 -2.10 7.81
C PHE A 568 -26.78 -2.64 8.35
N ASP A 569 -27.24 -3.73 7.74
CA ASP A 569 -28.49 -4.40 8.13
C ASP A 569 -28.24 -5.35 9.30
N TRP A 570 -28.51 -4.86 10.48
CA TRP A 570 -28.39 -5.61 11.73
C TRP A 570 -29.72 -6.02 12.32
N ARG A 571 -30.82 -5.98 11.56
CA ARG A 571 -32.19 -6.21 12.01
C ARG A 571 -32.46 -7.65 12.46
N SER A 572 -31.84 -8.65 11.83
CA SER A 572 -32.13 -10.07 12.02
C SER A 572 -31.15 -10.82 12.93
N ASN A 573 -30.06 -10.21 13.33
CA ASN A 573 -29.03 -10.83 14.15
C ASN A 573 -28.96 -10.17 15.52
N ARG A 574 -28.89 -10.97 16.60
CA ARG A 574 -28.41 -10.46 17.88
C ARG A 574 -26.96 -10.00 17.71
N ILE A 575 -26.79 -8.72 17.56
CA ILE A 575 -25.46 -8.13 17.48
C ILE A 575 -24.87 -8.16 18.88
N PRO A 576 -23.62 -8.60 19.05
CA PRO A 576 -22.92 -8.47 20.30
C PRO A 576 -22.95 -6.99 20.74
N GLU A 577 -23.32 -6.75 21.98
CA GLU A 577 -23.43 -5.40 22.56
C GLU A 577 -22.12 -4.61 22.38
N GLU A 578 -21.00 -5.30 22.49
CA GLU A 578 -19.67 -4.78 22.26
C GLU A 578 -19.49 -4.17 20.84
N ARG A 579 -20.02 -4.84 19.81
CA ARG A 579 -19.97 -4.35 18.43
C ARG A 579 -20.86 -3.13 18.21
N LEU A 580 -22.03 -3.10 18.84
CA LEU A 580 -22.90 -1.93 18.80
C LEU A 580 -22.24 -0.76 19.51
N ARG A 581 -21.65 -0.97 20.69
CA ARG A 581 -20.90 0.06 21.43
C ARG A 581 -19.73 0.60 20.62
N ALA A 582 -18.96 -0.24 19.98
CA ALA A 582 -17.81 0.16 19.15
C ALA A 582 -18.18 1.15 18.02
N VAL A 583 -19.43 1.13 17.55
CA VAL A 583 -19.95 2.08 16.57
C VAL A 583 -20.63 3.27 17.25
N ALA A 584 -21.44 3.00 18.27
CA ALA A 584 -22.26 3.99 18.98
C ALA A 584 -21.42 5.00 19.78
N ASP A 585 -20.27 4.59 20.31
CA ASP A 585 -19.39 5.44 21.12
C ASP A 585 -18.43 6.31 20.30
N ARG A 586 -18.53 6.28 18.96
CA ARG A 586 -17.70 7.15 18.11
C ARG A 586 -18.21 8.61 18.13
N PRO A 587 -17.33 9.61 18.19
CA PRO A 587 -17.74 11.02 18.29
C PRO A 587 -18.54 11.52 17.08
N ASP A 588 -18.42 10.85 15.92
CA ASP A 588 -19.15 11.15 14.69
C ASP A 588 -20.43 10.30 14.51
N ALA A 589 -20.90 9.64 15.58
CA ALA A 589 -22.11 8.81 15.59
C ALA A 589 -23.28 9.50 16.31
N ALA A 590 -24.46 9.49 15.71
CA ALA A 590 -25.75 9.80 16.34
C ALA A 590 -26.56 8.51 16.50
N VAL A 591 -26.98 8.21 17.73
CA VAL A 591 -27.70 6.99 18.11
C VAL A 591 -29.14 7.32 18.47
N PHE A 592 -30.10 6.81 17.72
CA PHE A 592 -31.53 6.95 17.99
C PHE A 592 -32.02 5.79 18.88
N ALA A 593 -32.39 6.10 20.11
CA ALA A 593 -32.86 5.15 21.13
C ALA A 593 -34.01 5.73 21.99
N SER A 594 -34.89 4.88 22.47
CA SER A 594 -36.03 5.29 23.34
C SER A 594 -35.59 5.76 24.72
N SER A 595 -34.44 5.28 25.20
CA SER A 595 -33.84 5.74 26.47
C SER A 595 -32.53 6.43 26.20
N PRO A 596 -32.40 7.72 26.56
CA PRO A 596 -31.16 8.45 26.42
C PRO A 596 -30.09 8.06 27.45
N GLU A 597 -30.47 7.31 28.49
CA GLU A 597 -29.57 6.93 29.59
C GLU A 597 -28.72 5.72 29.21
N GLY A 598 -27.43 5.96 29.00
CA GLY A 598 -26.40 4.95 28.83
C GLY A 598 -25.02 5.58 28.95
N ASN A 599 -24.16 5.00 29.81
CA ASN A 599 -22.79 5.45 30.08
C ASN A 599 -21.84 5.24 28.90
N GLY A 600 -22.10 5.82 27.73
CA GLY A 600 -21.19 5.84 26.59
C GLY A 600 -20.45 7.18 26.50
N THR A 601 -19.16 7.16 26.24
CA THR A 601 -18.26 8.31 26.36
C THR A 601 -18.03 9.07 25.06
N GLY A 602 -18.63 8.70 23.92
CA GLY A 602 -18.23 9.25 22.62
C GLY A 602 -19.34 9.72 21.69
N GLY A 603 -20.40 8.95 21.48
CA GLY A 603 -21.47 9.27 20.54
C GLY A 603 -22.64 10.04 21.15
N VAL A 604 -23.38 10.82 20.35
CA VAL A 604 -24.57 11.57 20.79
C VAL A 604 -25.79 10.65 20.74
N ARG A 605 -26.50 10.50 21.87
CA ARG A 605 -27.76 9.75 21.94
C ARG A 605 -28.95 10.68 21.79
N LEU A 606 -29.86 10.32 20.92
CA LEU A 606 -31.02 11.10 20.55
C LEU A 606 -32.30 10.28 20.79
N SER A 607 -33.33 10.90 21.35
CA SER A 607 -34.66 10.29 21.48
C SER A 607 -35.53 10.62 20.28
N TRP A 608 -36.36 9.67 19.88
CA TRP A 608 -37.38 9.91 18.87
C TRP A 608 -38.48 10.90 19.32
N ASP A 609 -38.61 11.14 20.64
CA ASP A 609 -39.64 12.00 21.22
C ASP A 609 -39.21 13.48 21.37
N MET A 610 -38.00 13.84 20.93
CA MET A 610 -37.51 15.23 20.96
C MET A 610 -38.39 16.12 20.07
N GLU A 611 -38.81 17.29 20.59
CA GLU A 611 -39.59 18.25 19.80
C GLU A 611 -38.80 18.88 18.67
N GLU A 612 -37.54 19.27 18.95
CA GLU A 612 -36.62 19.81 17.97
C GLU A 612 -35.48 18.80 17.67
N MET A 613 -35.22 18.55 16.40
CA MET A 613 -34.13 17.70 15.96
C MET A 613 -32.84 18.53 15.98
N PRO A 614 -31.76 18.01 16.62
CA PRO A 614 -30.48 18.70 16.59
C PRO A 614 -29.89 18.71 15.16
N ASP A 615 -28.88 19.56 14.94
CA ASP A 615 -28.13 19.56 13.69
C ASP A 615 -27.39 18.22 13.51
N LEU A 616 -27.78 17.48 12.47
CA LEU A 616 -27.20 16.17 12.14
C LEU A 616 -26.09 16.26 11.07
N THR A 617 -25.73 17.45 10.61
CA THR A 617 -24.73 17.62 9.54
C THR A 617 -23.30 17.31 9.97
N SER A 618 -23.04 17.27 11.29
CA SER A 618 -21.74 16.90 11.85
C SER A 618 -21.52 15.39 11.93
N PHE A 619 -22.59 14.57 11.85
CA PHE A 619 -22.51 13.13 12.03
C PHE A 619 -22.29 12.40 10.70
N ARG A 620 -21.41 11.41 10.73
CA ARG A 620 -21.15 10.51 9.60
C ARG A 620 -21.83 9.16 9.76
N ARG A 621 -22.27 8.82 10.97
CA ARG A 621 -22.91 7.54 11.32
C ARG A 621 -24.24 7.80 12.00
N LEU A 622 -25.30 7.16 11.48
CA LEU A 622 -26.58 7.10 12.17
C LEU A 622 -26.83 5.66 12.59
N VAL A 623 -27.09 5.46 13.87
CA VAL A 623 -27.40 4.17 14.48
C VAL A 623 -28.84 4.19 14.96
N PHE A 624 -29.70 3.40 14.34
CA PHE A 624 -31.08 3.24 14.73
C PHE A 624 -31.19 2.03 15.68
N ALA A 625 -31.10 2.27 16.98
CA ALA A 625 -31.21 1.26 18.02
C ALA A 625 -32.69 0.92 18.32
N ASP A 626 -33.61 1.87 18.07
CA ASP A 626 -35.05 1.71 18.18
C ASP A 626 -35.76 2.18 16.92
N LEU A 627 -37.00 1.69 16.74
CA LEU A 627 -37.84 2.07 15.62
C LEU A 627 -38.37 3.52 15.75
N PRO A 628 -38.43 4.28 14.65
CA PRO A 628 -39.03 5.59 14.65
C PRO A 628 -40.55 5.51 14.88
N PRO A 629 -41.17 6.56 15.43
CA PRO A 629 -42.61 6.61 15.63
C PRO A 629 -43.39 6.74 14.32
N SER A 630 -42.78 7.30 13.27
CA SER A 630 -43.35 7.43 11.93
C SER A 630 -42.30 7.42 10.85
N LEU A 631 -42.69 7.05 9.62
CA LEU A 631 -41.83 7.12 8.45
C LEU A 631 -41.41 8.55 8.13
N GLU A 632 -42.31 9.51 8.27
CA GLU A 632 -42.03 10.93 8.05
C GLU A 632 -40.87 11.43 8.93
N ARG A 633 -40.86 11.03 10.23
CA ARG A 633 -39.82 11.43 11.16
C ARG A 633 -38.49 10.76 10.82
N PHE A 634 -38.53 9.51 10.41
CA PHE A 634 -37.35 8.78 9.92
C PHE A 634 -36.76 9.46 8.69
N GLU A 635 -37.58 9.75 7.67
CA GLU A 635 -37.14 10.41 6.44
C GLU A 635 -36.53 11.79 6.72
N ARG A 636 -37.13 12.56 7.65
CA ARG A 636 -36.59 13.85 8.05
C ARG A 636 -35.19 13.72 8.63
N VAL A 637 -34.97 12.74 9.52
CA VAL A 637 -33.64 12.44 10.12
C VAL A 637 -32.63 12.11 9.03
N VAL A 638 -32.97 11.20 8.11
CA VAL A 638 -32.04 10.79 7.05
C VAL A 638 -31.72 11.94 6.10
N ARG A 639 -32.69 12.77 5.74
CA ARG A 639 -32.49 13.94 4.86
C ARG A 639 -31.65 15.04 5.52
N THR A 640 -31.83 15.30 6.80
CA THR A 640 -31.06 16.33 7.52
C THR A 640 -29.61 15.95 7.72
N ALA A 641 -29.30 14.67 7.76
CA ALA A 641 -27.92 14.15 7.92
C ALA A 641 -27.18 14.13 6.57
N SER A 642 -26.91 15.28 5.98
CA SER A 642 -26.34 15.44 4.63
C SER A 642 -24.93 14.88 4.47
N ARG A 643 -24.18 14.66 5.56
CA ARG A 643 -22.82 14.10 5.57
C ARG A 643 -22.77 12.64 6.01
N VAL A 644 -23.92 11.97 6.10
CA VAL A 644 -23.96 10.57 6.53
C VAL A 644 -23.26 9.66 5.53
N GLU A 645 -22.41 8.80 6.05
CA GLU A 645 -21.65 7.81 5.29
C GLU A 645 -22.14 6.38 5.57
N ARG A 646 -22.71 6.15 6.77
CA ARG A 646 -23.11 4.81 7.24
C ARG A 646 -24.41 4.87 8.03
N LEU A 647 -25.33 3.98 7.68
CA LEU A 647 -26.61 3.77 8.38
C LEU A 647 -26.60 2.39 9.02
N TYR A 648 -26.87 2.30 10.31
CA TYR A 648 -26.92 1.05 11.05
C TYR A 648 -28.36 0.81 11.55
N PHE A 649 -28.99 -0.27 11.11
CA PHE A 649 -30.31 -0.68 11.55
C PHE A 649 -30.16 -1.77 12.61
N ALA A 650 -30.11 -1.36 13.88
CA ALA A 650 -29.70 -2.20 15.02
C ALA A 650 -30.83 -2.53 16.00
N TYR A 651 -32.08 -2.25 15.62
CA TYR A 651 -33.22 -2.65 16.44
C TYR A 651 -33.45 -4.16 16.32
N GLY A 652 -33.41 -4.87 17.46
CA GLY A 652 -33.62 -6.33 17.53
C GLY A 652 -35.07 -6.71 17.81
N ASP A 653 -35.34 -8.03 17.79
CA ASP A 653 -36.69 -8.62 18.02
C ASP A 653 -37.33 -8.26 19.37
N ALA A 654 -36.52 -7.79 20.36
CA ALA A 654 -37.03 -7.48 21.70
C ALA A 654 -37.98 -6.26 21.75
N SER A 655 -37.89 -5.37 20.75
CA SER A 655 -38.79 -4.21 20.61
C SER A 655 -40.07 -4.52 19.82
N LEU A 656 -40.15 -5.74 19.24
CA LEU A 656 -41.24 -6.17 18.41
C LEU A 656 -42.23 -6.97 19.23
N ASP A 657 -43.48 -6.52 19.34
CA ASP A 657 -44.58 -7.31 19.91
C ASP A 657 -45.22 -8.20 18.84
N PRO A 658 -44.87 -9.49 18.75
CA PRO A 658 -45.29 -10.36 17.66
C PRO A 658 -46.79 -10.65 17.65
N VAL A 659 -47.49 -10.30 18.71
CA VAL A 659 -48.92 -10.71 18.89
C VAL A 659 -49.88 -9.70 18.25
N PHE A 660 -49.46 -8.47 17.99
CA PHE A 660 -50.32 -7.41 17.43
C PHE A 660 -49.60 -6.54 16.46
N PHE A 661 -49.41 -7.05 15.23
CA PHE A 661 -48.69 -6.33 14.16
C PHE A 661 -49.66 -5.59 13.21
N HIS A 662 -50.67 -6.31 12.72
CA HIS A 662 -51.57 -5.73 11.73
C HIS A 662 -52.75 -5.00 12.35
N VAL A 663 -53.06 -3.83 11.76
CA VAL A 663 -54.33 -3.15 12.08
C VAL A 663 -55.51 -4.09 11.75
N PRO A 664 -56.48 -4.29 12.71
CA PRO A 664 -57.61 -5.14 12.44
C PRO A 664 -58.44 -4.63 11.24
N ASN A 665 -58.80 -5.51 10.34
CA ASN A 665 -59.63 -5.11 9.21
C ASN A 665 -61.05 -4.74 9.65
N ARG A 666 -61.74 -4.04 8.77
CA ARG A 666 -63.08 -3.46 9.06
C ARG A 666 -64.08 -4.54 9.51
N GLU A 667 -63.98 -5.78 9.06
CA GLU A 667 -64.86 -6.87 9.43
C GLU A 667 -64.69 -7.29 10.89
N ARG A 668 -63.48 -7.21 11.46
CA ARG A 668 -63.21 -7.43 12.87
C ARG A 668 -63.83 -6.35 13.77
N PHE A 669 -63.78 -5.10 13.34
CA PHE A 669 -64.45 -3.98 14.01
C PHE A 669 -65.99 -4.19 13.99
N LYS A 670 -66.57 -4.54 12.85
CA LYS A 670 -67.98 -4.84 12.72
C LYS A 670 -68.44 -6.03 13.60
N LEU A 671 -67.66 -7.11 13.62
CA LEU A 671 -67.92 -8.29 14.41
C LEU A 671 -67.99 -7.96 15.92
N LEU A 672 -66.98 -7.24 16.41
CA LEU A 672 -66.95 -6.84 17.83
C LEU A 672 -68.08 -5.88 18.15
N TYR A 673 -68.35 -4.90 17.31
CA TYR A 673 -69.43 -3.93 17.50
C TYR A 673 -70.78 -4.62 17.53
N ALA A 674 -71.09 -5.57 16.66
CA ALA A 674 -72.33 -6.34 16.68
C ALA A 674 -72.55 -7.14 17.97
N ILE A 675 -71.48 -7.65 18.58
CA ILE A 675 -71.53 -8.35 19.88
C ILE A 675 -71.81 -7.34 21.00
N LEU A 676 -71.19 -6.18 20.93
CA LEU A 676 -71.38 -5.13 21.95
C LEU A 676 -72.78 -4.53 21.92
N LEU A 677 -73.34 -4.31 20.75
CA LEU A 677 -74.76 -3.85 20.60
C LEU A 677 -75.75 -4.76 21.30
N ARG A 678 -75.51 -6.09 21.26
CA ARG A 678 -76.36 -7.07 21.96
C ARG A 678 -76.14 -7.07 23.47
N LYS A 679 -74.87 -6.81 23.92
CA LYS A 679 -74.49 -6.80 25.32
C LYS A 679 -74.81 -5.52 26.04
N LYS A 680 -74.96 -4.39 25.31
CA LYS A 680 -75.27 -3.01 25.73
C LYS A 680 -74.19 -2.33 26.59
N TRP A 681 -73.28 -3.07 27.19
CA TRP A 681 -72.15 -2.55 27.95
C TRP A 681 -71.01 -3.55 27.99
N VAL A 682 -69.79 -3.12 28.30
CA VAL A 682 -68.57 -3.93 28.38
C VAL A 682 -67.68 -3.43 29.48
N HIS A 683 -67.08 -4.37 30.23
CA HIS A 683 -65.96 -4.06 31.15
C HIS A 683 -64.66 -4.29 30.37
N PRO A 684 -63.85 -3.21 30.10
CA PRO A 684 -62.74 -3.27 29.17
C PRO A 684 -61.62 -4.25 29.58
N ARG A 685 -61.54 -4.65 30.83
CA ARG A 685 -60.56 -5.63 31.32
C ARG A 685 -61.19 -7.02 31.61
N ARG A 686 -62.33 -7.07 32.32
CA ARG A 686 -62.94 -8.34 32.76
C ARG A 686 -63.60 -9.14 31.62
N ASP A 687 -64.15 -8.47 30.64
CA ASP A 687 -64.89 -9.13 29.54
C ASP A 687 -63.98 -9.62 28.39
N LEU A 688 -62.67 -9.28 28.37
CA LEU A 688 -61.76 -9.62 27.30
C LEU A 688 -61.71 -11.13 26.99
N GLU A 689 -61.70 -11.99 28.02
CA GLU A 689 -61.66 -13.44 27.79
C GLU A 689 -62.95 -14.00 27.15
N GLY A 690 -64.12 -13.50 27.58
CA GLY A 690 -65.40 -13.83 27.00
C GLY A 690 -65.52 -13.38 25.54
N LEU A 691 -65.05 -12.18 25.25
CA LEU A 691 -65.00 -11.64 23.89
C LEU A 691 -64.00 -12.38 23.02
N ARG A 692 -62.83 -12.78 23.54
CA ARG A 692 -61.84 -13.59 22.84
C ARG A 692 -62.45 -14.89 22.33
N ARG A 693 -63.17 -15.63 23.20
CA ARG A 693 -63.82 -16.89 22.85
C ARG A 693 -64.89 -16.74 21.76
N ARG A 694 -65.57 -15.57 21.71
CA ARG A 694 -66.65 -15.32 20.76
C ARG A 694 -66.17 -14.78 19.41
N THR A 695 -65.04 -14.06 19.39
CA THR A 695 -64.54 -13.38 18.19
C THR A 695 -63.35 -14.09 17.56
N GLY A 696 -62.67 -14.98 18.29
CA GLY A 696 -61.38 -15.52 17.88
C GLY A 696 -60.21 -14.51 17.87
N MET A 697 -60.45 -13.26 18.33
CA MET A 697 -59.42 -12.22 18.36
C MET A 697 -58.61 -12.30 19.66
N SER A 698 -57.35 -11.85 19.64
CA SER A 698 -56.52 -11.75 20.84
C SER A 698 -57.08 -10.70 21.82
N LYS A 699 -56.82 -10.85 23.12
CA LYS A 699 -57.23 -9.88 24.14
C LYS A 699 -56.72 -8.45 23.81
N ARG A 700 -55.49 -8.34 23.30
CA ARG A 700 -54.89 -7.05 22.90
C ARG A 700 -55.62 -6.42 21.75
N MET A 701 -56.01 -7.21 20.73
CA MET A 701 -56.78 -6.73 19.58
C MET A 701 -58.16 -6.24 20.01
N ILE A 702 -58.82 -6.96 20.91
CA ILE A 702 -60.14 -6.55 21.45
C ILE A 702 -59.98 -5.25 22.23
N ALA A 703 -58.97 -5.15 23.11
CA ALA A 703 -58.73 -3.94 23.91
C ALA A 703 -58.43 -2.72 22.97
N PHE A 704 -57.68 -2.95 21.92
CA PHE A 704 -57.40 -1.91 20.89
C PHE A 704 -58.72 -1.46 20.22
N ILE A 705 -59.56 -2.38 19.73
CA ILE A 705 -60.79 -2.01 19.05
C ILE A 705 -61.75 -1.30 20.05
N LEU A 706 -61.81 -1.72 21.31
CA LEU A 706 -62.63 -1.07 22.34
C LEU A 706 -62.15 0.40 22.58
N LYS A 707 -60.85 0.60 22.62
CA LYS A 707 -60.27 1.94 22.75
C LYS A 707 -60.58 2.83 21.54
N VAL A 708 -60.42 2.30 20.32
CA VAL A 708 -60.83 3.00 19.09
C VAL A 708 -62.32 3.38 19.12
N PHE A 709 -63.20 2.44 19.57
CA PHE A 709 -64.64 2.74 19.69
C PHE A 709 -64.94 3.83 20.74
N SER A 710 -64.20 3.85 21.84
CA SER A 710 -64.32 4.92 22.84
C SER A 710 -63.93 6.27 22.28
N GLU A 711 -62.78 6.34 21.56
CA GLU A 711 -62.30 7.60 20.94
C GLU A 711 -63.27 8.12 19.86
N LEU A 712 -63.94 7.22 19.18
CA LEU A 712 -64.93 7.57 18.13
C LEU A 712 -66.32 7.86 18.67
N GLY A 713 -66.58 7.70 19.98
CA GLY A 713 -67.90 7.92 20.60
C GLY A 713 -68.88 6.82 20.32
N PHE A 714 -68.46 5.59 19.98
CA PHE A 714 -69.32 4.40 19.93
C PHE A 714 -69.52 3.73 21.30
N LEU A 715 -68.61 4.07 22.25
CA LEU A 715 -68.65 3.61 23.65
C LEU A 715 -68.41 4.85 24.55
N GLU A 716 -69.25 4.94 25.61
CA GLU A 716 -69.15 5.98 26.64
C GLU A 716 -68.98 5.33 28.01
N GLY A 717 -68.11 5.84 28.90
CA GLY A 717 -67.91 5.32 30.23
C GLY A 717 -66.66 5.84 30.95
N ASP A 718 -66.50 5.45 32.20
CA ASP A 718 -65.45 5.92 33.13
C ASP A 718 -64.18 5.05 33.16
N GLY A 719 -64.03 4.12 32.19
CA GLY A 719 -62.87 3.18 32.13
C GLY A 719 -63.10 1.87 32.88
N GLU A 720 -64.05 1.73 33.79
CA GLU A 720 -64.47 0.47 34.41
C GLU A 720 -65.62 -0.16 33.67
N ARG A 721 -66.59 0.63 33.21
CA ARG A 721 -67.74 0.16 32.46
C ARG A 721 -68.01 1.09 31.29
N TRP A 722 -68.04 0.53 30.09
CA TRP A 722 -68.36 1.26 28.86
C TRP A 722 -69.72 0.82 28.32
N SER A 723 -70.59 1.80 28.09
CA SER A 723 -71.94 1.59 27.54
C SER A 723 -71.92 1.87 26.05
N VAL A 724 -72.65 1.10 25.28
CA VAL A 724 -72.73 1.26 23.82
C VAL A 724 -73.74 2.40 23.52
N VAL A 725 -73.30 3.36 22.70
CA VAL A 725 -74.16 4.45 22.24
C VAL A 725 -75.15 3.94 21.20
N GLU A 726 -76.44 4.17 21.42
CA GLU A 726 -77.52 3.54 20.61
C GLU A 726 -77.56 4.02 19.16
N LYS A 727 -77.16 5.21 18.83
CA LYS A 727 -77.09 5.77 17.47
C LYS A 727 -75.88 6.67 17.31
N PRO A 728 -74.66 6.15 17.27
CA PRO A 728 -73.49 6.97 17.11
C PRO A 728 -73.43 7.61 15.71
N ALA A 729 -72.85 8.80 15.60
CA ALA A 729 -72.55 9.39 14.33
C ALA A 729 -71.60 8.49 13.49
N LYS A 730 -71.79 8.41 12.19
CA LYS A 730 -70.83 7.73 11.29
C LYS A 730 -69.51 8.49 11.33
N ARG A 731 -68.43 7.77 11.71
CA ARG A 731 -67.07 8.28 11.73
C ARG A 731 -66.11 7.35 11.02
N SER A 732 -65.02 7.92 10.47
CA SER A 732 -63.91 7.12 9.95
C SER A 732 -63.08 6.54 11.10
N LEU A 733 -62.57 5.32 10.96
CA LEU A 733 -61.61 4.76 11.93
C LEU A 733 -60.34 5.60 12.05
N GLU A 734 -60.01 6.30 10.98
CA GLU A 734 -58.84 7.20 10.94
C GLU A 734 -58.99 8.47 11.80
N GLU A 735 -60.21 8.80 12.28
CA GLU A 735 -60.43 9.87 13.22
C GLU A 735 -59.92 9.51 14.67
N SER A 736 -59.81 8.21 14.95
CA SER A 736 -59.22 7.71 16.19
C SER A 736 -57.70 7.89 16.20
N ARG A 737 -57.17 8.52 17.27
CA ARG A 737 -55.73 8.63 17.46
C ARG A 737 -55.08 7.25 17.58
N THR A 738 -55.65 6.38 18.41
CA THR A 738 -55.16 4.99 18.59
C THR A 738 -55.10 4.22 17.27
N PHE A 739 -56.09 4.42 16.39
CA PHE A 739 -56.08 3.75 15.08
C PHE A 739 -54.99 4.29 14.16
N ARG A 740 -54.84 5.62 14.09
CA ARG A 740 -53.77 6.23 13.28
C ARG A 740 -52.37 5.83 13.78
N ASP A 741 -52.14 5.86 15.09
CA ASP A 741 -50.84 5.50 15.68
C ASP A 741 -50.49 4.02 15.33
N GLN A 742 -51.48 3.12 15.35
CA GLN A 742 -51.23 1.70 14.99
C GLN A 742 -51.02 1.53 13.45
N LEU A 743 -51.73 2.27 12.66
CA LEU A 743 -51.56 2.24 11.20
C LEU A 743 -50.17 2.73 10.81
N GLU A 744 -49.70 3.81 11.44
CA GLU A 744 -48.37 4.32 11.21
C GLU A 744 -47.27 3.34 11.68
N ARG A 745 -47.47 2.71 12.84
CA ARG A 745 -46.58 1.66 13.34
C ARG A 745 -46.51 0.48 12.36
N GLU A 746 -47.63 0.04 11.79
CA GLU A 746 -47.67 -1.00 10.77
C GLU A 746 -46.89 -0.60 9.51
N ARG A 747 -47.01 0.66 9.07
CA ARG A 747 -46.23 1.20 7.94
C ARG A 747 -44.72 1.19 8.23
N VAL A 748 -44.32 1.66 9.40
CA VAL A 748 -42.93 1.64 9.86
C VAL A 748 -42.37 0.20 9.85
N TRP A 749 -43.12 -0.74 10.41
CA TRP A 749 -42.67 -2.14 10.46
C TRP A 749 -42.54 -2.77 9.09
N ASN A 750 -43.55 -2.58 8.23
CA ASN A 750 -43.50 -3.07 6.85
C ASN A 750 -42.30 -2.54 6.07
N ARG A 751 -41.96 -1.28 6.29
CA ARG A 751 -40.88 -0.59 5.55
C ARG A 751 -39.51 -0.84 6.16
N LEU A 752 -39.37 -0.78 7.47
CA LEU A 752 -38.06 -0.79 8.14
C LEU A 752 -37.70 -2.14 8.77
N VAL A 753 -38.69 -3.02 9.07
CA VAL A 753 -38.41 -4.32 9.72
C VAL A 753 -38.52 -5.47 8.72
N TYR A 754 -39.65 -5.57 8.00
CA TYR A 754 -39.98 -6.73 7.18
C TYR A 754 -39.59 -6.57 5.69
N SER A 755 -39.16 -5.40 5.27
CA SER A 755 -38.62 -5.20 3.91
C SER A 755 -37.33 -5.99 3.70
N SER A 756 -37.13 -6.47 2.47
CA SER A 756 -35.83 -7.00 2.10
C SER A 756 -34.73 -5.91 2.18
N TYR A 757 -33.49 -6.34 2.28
CA TYR A 757 -32.35 -5.38 2.21
C TYR A 757 -32.42 -4.51 0.94
N ARG A 758 -32.75 -5.11 -0.20
CA ARG A 758 -32.90 -4.42 -1.48
C ARG A 758 -33.98 -3.32 -1.43
N ASP A 759 -35.14 -3.65 -0.86
CA ASP A 759 -36.25 -2.70 -0.75
C ASP A 759 -35.94 -1.57 0.24
N LEU A 760 -35.20 -1.89 1.32
CA LEU A 760 -34.72 -0.90 2.26
C LEU A 760 -33.74 0.09 1.58
N CYS A 761 -32.75 -0.43 0.85
CA CYS A 761 -31.82 0.42 0.11
C CYS A 761 -32.51 1.27 -0.97
N ALA A 762 -33.46 0.69 -1.71
CA ALA A 762 -34.25 1.44 -2.70
C ALA A 762 -35.06 2.58 -2.04
N TYR A 763 -35.63 2.34 -0.87
CA TYR A 763 -36.33 3.36 -0.09
C TYR A 763 -35.41 4.48 0.39
N LEU A 764 -34.20 4.15 0.82
CA LEU A 764 -33.22 5.15 1.27
C LEU A 764 -32.61 5.98 0.14
N SER A 765 -32.70 5.48 -1.10
CA SER A 765 -32.18 6.17 -2.30
C SER A 765 -33.23 7.02 -3.00
N ALA A 766 -34.52 6.89 -2.66
CA ALA A 766 -35.65 7.65 -3.21
C ALA A 766 -35.85 8.97 -2.42
#